data_39b56c3618f5e20f2ca854a5b86bf257
#
_entry.id   39b56c3618f5e20f2ca854a5b86bf257
#
_cell.length_a   1.000
_cell.length_b   1.000
_cell.length_c   1.000
_cell.angle_alpha   90.00
_cell.angle_beta   90.00
_cell.angle_gamma   90.00
#
_symmetry.space_group_name_H-M   'P 1'
#
loop_
_entity.id
_entity.type
_entity.pdbx_description
1 polymer ?
#
loop_
_entity_poly.entity_id
_entity_poly.type
_entity_poly.pdbx_seq_one_letter_code
_entity_poly.pdbx_strand_id
1 'polypeptide(L)'
;MKKFSNLYILAGIMALVMGLFSSCHDDMLPEQNSPDQAAQTSDDAFPWEPGLAFIKLKAGVTPTTRAATQTVTRAQVFDNANVKVEQIFDMTSEYASLKRARGLDRWFVVKFDKSKDVAEVLKELNDDPAIEKAHGSVRIVPEEASYASVTRAPIQPGQLTAANDGKGYMNFSDPYLQYQWHYTTTNDVYQTFKTGADIDLFPAWQKETGDPHVVVAVMDSGIDFTHEDLTGSAWEGKDPKTGETIHGRNFWAAETGNGNPNEIIPGGHGTHVAGTIAARNNNGIGVCGVAGGNGNPNSGVRLMSCEIYGHDDKNETATTDYIVKAFEFAAENGASVMNCSWGYGFDRKKYLNNENFQSIFKHQFDLLKEGINYFTDYAGCDPQGKKKPESYMKGGLIFFASGNDAQYDIDMIPASYNRVVAVGAINSMGIPTDYMNKGPWVDVLAPGGTTDAGEVYKGVLSTVPKNFVNLSTGPYPNTDFTLPDNPNYAYAQGTSMATPHVTGIAALVVSKFGRNNPNFTNDDLRRRILGAVKPASPYAVKSDANLAGKMGVGFIDADFALSDAETVKPEAPVVTVTDYSADAEKGYYDAQINWKVTADEDALNPQHTAFSYDIRLYKKADQTQPIQSLMRYSYEMPVGTPMEQTFTGLETDVDYVVKVVACDRFNNRSQEATAGFRTRLNHAPVFTETIDEPLRLLDTQSFYHKLLPVKDEDGHSWTYTTSELPQGVELKRSGNTFDLLIKVGKPGKYAFEVTLTDQLGGQTIQKFAYEVVAHTAPTVTNVLGDVSLFEQGEPIHINLADAFTAMSGRKMSFQAVSDDEEVVKAAVNGSELTLTPGRKGTANLTVTAVDGNKRTSATVKVRVTDRNASDAHAVYPIPAHSYIKVLMRSNVDKVHVIVTSVHGQKLIEETLTPDSRTHEITLGIDRLVPGTYYLLLKTARLTSKHTFIKK
;
A
#
# COMPACT_ATOMS: atom_id res chain seq x y z
N MET A 1 3.23 -65.33 22.93
CA MET A 1 4.67 -65.15 22.75
C MET A 1 5.03 -65.38 21.30
N LYS A 2 4.97 -64.39 20.47
CA LYS A 2 5.53 -64.25 19.11
C LYS A 2 5.08 -62.91 18.54
N LYS A 3 5.68 -61.82 19.00
CA LYS A 3 5.59 -60.48 18.40
C LYS A 3 6.68 -59.62 19.09
N PHE A 4 7.93 -59.84 18.75
CA PHE A 4 9.05 -58.95 19.06
C PHE A 4 10.33 -59.51 18.40
N SER A 5 10.37 -59.56 17.07
CA SER A 5 11.63 -59.88 16.37
C SER A 5 11.84 -59.19 15.00
N ASN A 6 10.97 -58.23 14.60
CA ASN A 6 11.10 -57.54 13.31
C ASN A 6 11.52 -56.08 13.40
N LEU A 7 11.92 -55.59 14.59
CA LEU A 7 12.32 -54.17 14.74
C LEU A 7 13.86 -53.95 14.73
N TYR A 8 14.62 -55.05 14.76
CA TYR A 8 16.11 -54.92 14.76
C TYR A 8 16.78 -55.23 13.43
N ILE A 9 16.01 -55.70 12.43
CA ILE A 9 16.55 -55.94 11.07
C ILE A 9 16.45 -54.67 10.18
N LEU A 10 15.54 -53.74 10.47
CA LEU A 10 15.41 -52.49 9.73
C LEU A 10 16.44 -51.40 10.15
N ALA A 11 16.94 -51.48 11.40
CA ALA A 11 17.98 -50.57 11.86
C ALA A 11 19.40 -50.97 11.41
N GLY A 12 19.63 -52.24 11.03
CA GLY A 12 20.91 -52.71 10.50
C GLY A 12 21.16 -52.46 9.02
N ILE A 13 20.10 -52.29 8.25
CA ILE A 13 20.18 -52.00 6.80
C ILE A 13 20.33 -50.48 6.54
N MET A 14 19.81 -49.63 7.40
CA MET A 14 20.03 -48.15 7.30
C MET A 14 21.44 -47.70 7.70
N ALA A 15 22.16 -48.47 8.50
CA ALA A 15 23.54 -48.15 8.85
C ALA A 15 24.58 -48.66 7.83
N LEU A 16 24.18 -49.53 6.88
CA LEU A 16 25.07 -50.07 5.86
C LEU A 16 24.99 -49.32 4.52
N VAL A 17 23.96 -48.47 4.32
CA VAL A 17 23.78 -47.65 3.09
C VAL A 17 24.35 -46.27 3.27
N MET A 18 24.63 -45.78 4.50
CA MET A 18 25.35 -44.51 4.75
C MET A 18 26.88 -44.64 4.80
N GLY A 19 27.45 -45.79 4.50
CA GLY A 19 28.90 -46.06 4.56
C GLY A 19 29.61 -46.19 3.19
N LEU A 20 28.90 -45.94 2.05
CA LEU A 20 29.46 -46.16 0.72
C LEU A 20 29.43 -44.95 -0.22
N PHE A 21 29.13 -43.76 0.29
CA PHE A 21 29.33 -42.52 -0.48
C PHE A 21 30.19 -41.51 0.31
N SER A 22 31.38 -41.96 0.62
CA SER A 22 32.44 -41.05 1.09
C SER A 22 33.74 -41.46 0.47
N SER A 23 33.94 -41.03 -0.76
CA SER A 23 35.28 -40.98 -1.39
C SER A 23 35.13 -40.52 -2.85
N CYS A 24 35.08 -39.24 -3.08
CA CYS A 24 35.79 -38.55 -4.16
C CYS A 24 35.98 -37.12 -3.66
N HIS A 25 37.17 -36.96 -3.12
CA HIS A 25 37.66 -35.68 -2.64
C HIS A 25 38.61 -35.12 -3.69
N ASP A 26 38.41 -33.81 -3.88
CA ASP A 26 39.43 -32.82 -4.19
C ASP A 26 40.34 -33.01 -5.43
N ASP A 27 40.08 -32.16 -6.42
CA ASP A 27 41.16 -31.44 -7.06
C ASP A 27 40.74 -29.95 -7.18
N MET A 28 41.13 -29.19 -6.15
CA MET A 28 41.09 -27.72 -6.19
C MET A 28 42.19 -27.24 -7.13
N LEU A 29 41.80 -26.64 -8.25
CA LEU A 29 42.67 -25.76 -9.03
C LEU A 29 42.58 -24.34 -8.45
N PRO A 30 43.66 -23.57 -8.41
CA PRO A 30 43.73 -22.32 -7.70
C PRO A 30 42.91 -21.23 -8.42
N GLU A 31 42.14 -20.49 -7.63
CA GLU A 31 41.49 -19.24 -8.04
C GLU A 31 42.53 -18.26 -8.63
N GLN A 32 42.37 -17.93 -9.88
CA GLN A 32 43.02 -16.74 -10.45
C GLN A 32 42.22 -15.51 -10.07
N ASN A 33 42.75 -14.72 -9.17
CA ASN A 33 42.31 -13.40 -8.82
C ASN A 33 42.21 -12.49 -10.04
N SER A 34 41.04 -12.10 -10.42
CA SER A 34 40.77 -10.92 -11.24
C SER A 34 40.77 -9.67 -10.36
N PRO A 35 41.46 -8.61 -10.77
CA PRO A 35 41.47 -7.38 -9.99
C PRO A 35 40.31 -6.49 -10.42
N ASP A 36 39.18 -6.57 -9.68
CA ASP A 36 38.24 -5.47 -9.59
C ASP A 36 37.50 -5.62 -8.26
N GLN A 37 38.15 -5.16 -7.20
CA GLN A 37 37.48 -4.85 -5.93
C GLN A 37 36.76 -3.50 -6.06
N ALA A 38 35.55 -3.52 -6.57
CA ALA A 38 34.58 -2.50 -6.26
C ALA A 38 33.98 -2.84 -4.90
N ALA A 39 34.08 -1.92 -3.96
CA ALA A 39 33.55 -1.88 -2.60
C ALA A 39 32.67 -3.07 -2.16
N GLN A 40 33.14 -3.85 -1.20
CA GLN A 40 32.31 -4.80 -0.45
C GLN A 40 31.20 -4.02 0.27
N THR A 41 30.03 -3.97 -0.35
CA THR A 41 28.79 -3.67 0.37
C THR A 41 28.45 -4.88 1.24
N SER A 42 28.03 -4.64 2.46
CA SER A 42 27.62 -5.67 3.40
C SER A 42 26.65 -6.66 2.71
N ASP A 43 26.86 -7.94 2.90
CA ASP A 43 26.10 -9.05 2.24
C ASP A 43 24.58 -9.02 2.48
N ASP A 44 24.06 -8.06 3.23
CA ASP A 44 22.67 -7.87 3.63
C ASP A 44 21.98 -6.65 2.99
N ALA A 45 22.63 -5.91 2.10
CA ALA A 45 22.02 -4.75 1.46
C ALA A 45 21.09 -5.16 0.30
N PHE A 46 19.94 -4.49 0.16
CA PHE A 46 19.02 -4.72 -0.96
C PHE A 46 19.71 -4.32 -2.30
N PRO A 47 19.54 -5.09 -3.39
CA PRO A 47 20.27 -4.89 -4.66
C PRO A 47 19.71 -3.73 -5.48
N TRP A 48 19.76 -2.54 -4.93
CA TRP A 48 19.35 -1.32 -5.64
C TRP A 48 20.27 -0.98 -6.81
N GLU A 49 19.70 -0.45 -7.89
CA GLU A 49 20.48 0.22 -8.93
C GLU A 49 21.04 1.55 -8.36
N PRO A 50 22.38 1.72 -8.29
CA PRO A 50 22.99 2.91 -7.71
C PRO A 50 22.63 4.20 -8.46
N GLY A 51 22.28 5.25 -7.72
CA GLY A 51 22.01 6.57 -8.28
C GLY A 51 20.64 6.75 -8.92
N LEU A 52 19.71 5.82 -8.67
CA LEU A 52 18.39 5.81 -9.28
C LEU A 52 17.28 5.59 -8.24
N ALA A 53 16.27 6.44 -8.27
CA ALA A 53 15.04 6.30 -7.50
C ALA A 53 13.84 6.75 -8.33
N PHE A 54 12.66 6.29 -7.94
CA PHE A 54 11.38 6.69 -8.52
C PHE A 54 10.52 7.33 -7.45
N ILE A 55 9.85 8.43 -7.81
CA ILE A 55 8.92 9.11 -6.91
C ILE A 55 7.56 9.28 -7.55
N LYS A 56 6.52 9.20 -6.71
CA LYS A 56 5.16 9.63 -7.04
C LYS A 56 4.80 10.83 -6.19
N LEU A 57 4.43 11.94 -6.82
CA LEU A 57 3.97 13.14 -6.11
C LEU A 57 2.55 12.97 -5.58
N LYS A 58 2.22 13.61 -4.47
CA LYS A 58 0.84 13.70 -3.98
C LYS A 58 -0.07 14.42 -4.99
N ALA A 59 -1.35 14.11 -4.96
CA ALA A 59 -2.32 14.78 -5.80
C ALA A 59 -2.31 16.31 -5.55
N GLY A 60 -2.32 17.09 -6.64
CA GLY A 60 -2.27 18.56 -6.57
C GLY A 60 -0.88 19.16 -6.42
N VAL A 61 0.18 18.35 -6.25
CA VAL A 61 1.58 18.81 -6.27
C VAL A 61 2.10 18.78 -7.70
N THR A 62 2.77 19.86 -8.12
CA THR A 62 3.40 19.97 -9.45
C THR A 62 4.87 20.38 -9.35
N PRO A 63 5.73 20.00 -10.31
CA PRO A 63 7.14 20.40 -10.33
C PRO A 63 7.37 21.91 -10.49
N THR A 64 6.37 22.67 -11.01
CA THR A 64 6.56 24.01 -11.57
C THR A 64 5.96 25.16 -10.77
N THR A 65 5.32 24.96 -9.60
CA THR A 65 4.65 26.04 -8.87
C THR A 65 5.61 26.95 -8.12
N ARG A 66 6.17 27.95 -8.83
CA ARG A 66 6.52 29.27 -8.28
C ARG A 66 5.34 30.21 -8.55
N ALA A 67 4.34 30.23 -7.70
CA ALA A 67 3.33 31.29 -7.74
C ALA A 67 2.78 31.50 -6.33
N ALA A 68 3.01 32.70 -5.83
CA ALA A 68 2.31 33.24 -4.67
C ALA A 68 0.79 33.10 -4.86
N THR A 69 0.12 32.48 -3.94
CA THR A 69 -1.26 32.65 -3.45
C THR A 69 -2.08 31.38 -3.20
N GLN A 70 -1.53 30.16 -3.30
CA GLN A 70 -2.20 28.98 -2.72
C GLN A 70 -1.14 27.96 -2.26
N THR A 71 -1.37 27.38 -1.11
CA THR A 71 -0.53 26.40 -0.38
C THR A 71 -0.37 25.06 -1.14
N VAL A 72 0.28 25.09 -2.31
CA VAL A 72 0.76 23.87 -2.98
C VAL A 72 2.26 23.80 -2.76
N THR A 73 2.69 22.94 -1.88
CA THR A 73 4.10 22.66 -1.59
C THR A 73 4.73 21.96 -2.80
N ARG A 74 5.80 22.55 -3.34
CA ARG A 74 6.69 21.89 -4.30
C ARG A 74 7.55 20.88 -3.55
N ALA A 75 7.77 19.69 -4.09
CA ALA A 75 8.70 18.74 -3.49
C ALA A 75 10.12 19.29 -3.48
N GLN A 76 10.83 19.17 -2.36
CA GLN A 76 12.18 19.75 -2.17
C GLN A 76 13.20 19.15 -3.14
N VAL A 77 12.98 17.91 -3.60
CA VAL A 77 13.85 17.22 -4.56
C VAL A 77 14.06 18.02 -5.87
N PHE A 78 13.07 18.81 -6.31
CA PHE A 78 13.19 19.63 -7.52
C PHE A 78 14.08 20.87 -7.33
N ASP A 79 14.40 21.24 -6.11
CA ASP A 79 15.26 22.39 -5.79
C ASP A 79 16.72 21.98 -5.54
N ASN A 80 17.02 20.68 -5.52
CA ASN A 80 18.36 20.15 -5.31
C ASN A 80 19.17 20.16 -6.62
N ALA A 81 20.16 21.03 -6.70
CA ALA A 81 21.02 21.18 -7.90
C ALA A 81 21.87 19.93 -8.25
N ASN A 82 22.03 19.00 -7.30
CA ASN A 82 22.81 17.78 -7.48
C ASN A 82 21.95 16.57 -7.89
N VAL A 83 20.68 16.79 -8.16
CA VAL A 83 19.72 15.76 -8.51
C VAL A 83 19.03 16.13 -9.81
N LYS A 84 18.96 15.19 -10.75
CA LYS A 84 18.19 15.33 -11.99
C LYS A 84 16.86 14.59 -11.82
N VAL A 85 15.77 15.33 -12.05
CA VAL A 85 14.40 14.77 -11.95
C VAL A 85 13.74 14.86 -13.32
N GLU A 86 13.26 13.71 -13.83
CA GLU A 86 12.68 13.60 -15.16
C GLU A 86 11.31 12.91 -15.09
N GLN A 87 10.39 13.36 -15.95
CA GLN A 87 9.07 12.74 -16.10
C GLN A 87 9.22 11.34 -16.70
N ILE A 88 8.55 10.33 -16.14
CA ILE A 88 8.63 8.96 -16.66
C ILE A 88 7.73 8.79 -17.89
N PHE A 89 6.44 9.11 -17.75
CA PHE A 89 5.48 9.00 -18.85
C PHE A 89 5.54 10.22 -19.78
N ASP A 90 5.38 9.99 -21.07
CA ASP A 90 5.36 11.09 -22.05
C ASP A 90 4.07 11.91 -21.93
N MET A 91 4.16 13.05 -21.26
CA MET A 91 3.04 13.98 -21.07
C MET A 91 2.87 14.96 -22.23
N THR A 92 3.64 14.81 -23.32
CA THR A 92 3.53 15.63 -24.55
C THR A 92 2.72 14.92 -25.63
N SER A 93 2.47 13.61 -25.51
CA SER A 93 1.67 12.82 -26.44
C SER A 93 0.19 13.19 -26.39
N GLU A 94 -0.54 12.84 -27.45
CA GLU A 94 -2.00 13.03 -27.52
C GLU A 94 -2.75 12.29 -26.39
N TYR A 95 -2.14 11.28 -25.76
CA TYR A 95 -2.67 10.50 -24.64
C TYR A 95 -2.46 11.17 -23.26
N ALA A 96 -1.87 12.37 -23.19
CA ALA A 96 -1.54 13.03 -21.92
C ALA A 96 -2.74 13.22 -20.98
N SER A 97 -3.93 13.48 -21.53
CA SER A 97 -5.16 13.61 -20.73
C SER A 97 -5.58 12.31 -20.07
N LEU A 98 -5.45 11.19 -20.78
CA LEU A 98 -5.71 9.86 -20.27
C LEU A 98 -4.73 9.48 -19.15
N LYS A 99 -3.45 9.77 -19.33
CA LYS A 99 -2.40 9.55 -18.33
C LYS A 99 -2.63 10.37 -17.07
N ARG A 100 -3.03 11.65 -17.18
CA ARG A 100 -3.39 12.50 -16.03
C ARG A 100 -4.59 11.94 -15.26
N ALA A 101 -5.62 11.44 -15.96
CA ALA A 101 -6.78 10.85 -15.30
C ALA A 101 -6.41 9.63 -14.41
N ARG A 102 -5.29 8.97 -14.71
CA ARG A 102 -4.74 7.87 -13.90
C ARG A 102 -3.66 8.32 -12.91
N GLY A 103 -3.28 9.59 -12.89
CA GLY A 103 -2.20 10.11 -12.05
C GLY A 103 -0.80 9.65 -12.46
N LEU A 104 -0.61 9.27 -13.74
CA LEU A 104 0.70 8.88 -14.28
C LEU A 104 1.62 10.08 -14.47
N ASP A 105 1.05 11.28 -14.59
CA ASP A 105 1.77 12.55 -14.61
C ASP A 105 2.49 12.88 -13.30
N ARG A 106 2.25 12.13 -12.24
CA ARG A 106 2.87 12.29 -10.92
C ARG A 106 4.11 11.44 -10.71
N TRP A 107 4.49 10.59 -11.66
CA TRP A 107 5.64 9.70 -11.58
C TRP A 107 6.89 10.31 -12.22
N PHE A 108 7.99 10.32 -11.46
CA PHE A 108 9.29 10.88 -11.88
C PHE A 108 10.43 9.94 -11.53
N VAL A 109 11.47 9.93 -12.39
CA VAL A 109 12.75 9.33 -12.07
C VAL A 109 13.67 10.39 -11.46
N VAL A 110 14.37 10.02 -10.40
CA VAL A 110 15.33 10.84 -9.66
C VAL A 110 16.69 10.22 -9.86
N LYS A 111 17.57 10.92 -10.58
CA LYS A 111 18.95 10.51 -10.85
C LYS A 111 19.88 11.31 -9.93
N PHE A 112 20.70 10.62 -9.14
CA PHE A 112 21.60 11.19 -8.14
C PHE A 112 22.99 10.56 -8.19
N ASP A 113 23.92 11.04 -7.38
CA ASP A 113 25.30 10.53 -7.35
C ASP A 113 25.30 9.05 -6.92
N LYS A 114 25.89 8.17 -7.77
CA LYS A 114 25.98 6.73 -7.57
C LYS A 114 26.77 6.32 -6.32
N SER A 115 27.55 7.22 -5.73
CA SER A 115 28.27 6.96 -4.47
C SER A 115 27.41 7.08 -3.22
N LYS A 116 26.18 7.64 -3.34
CA LYS A 116 25.26 7.76 -2.23
C LYS A 116 24.54 6.43 -1.96
N ASP A 117 24.28 6.16 -0.68
CA ASP A 117 23.46 5.04 -0.28
C ASP A 117 22.01 5.24 -0.72
N VAL A 118 21.49 4.29 -1.51
CA VAL A 118 20.13 4.38 -2.07
C VAL A 118 19.08 4.36 -0.95
N ALA A 119 19.27 3.57 0.10
CA ALA A 119 18.30 3.48 1.19
C ALA A 119 18.20 4.79 1.99
N GLU A 120 19.32 5.50 2.19
CA GLU A 120 19.31 6.83 2.81
C GLU A 120 18.58 7.85 1.93
N VAL A 121 18.86 7.86 0.61
CA VAL A 121 18.16 8.75 -0.32
C VAL A 121 16.65 8.46 -0.37
N LEU A 122 16.25 7.18 -0.38
CA LEU A 122 14.84 6.80 -0.36
C LEU A 122 14.14 7.26 0.92
N LYS A 123 14.85 7.22 2.06
CA LYS A 123 14.33 7.74 3.33
C LYS A 123 14.09 9.25 3.24
N GLU A 124 15.10 10.01 2.77
CA GLU A 124 14.94 11.46 2.59
C GLU A 124 13.77 11.81 1.66
N LEU A 125 13.60 11.06 0.56
CA LEU A 125 12.50 11.27 -0.39
C LEU A 125 11.14 10.94 0.23
N ASN A 126 11.02 9.86 1.01
CA ASN A 126 9.76 9.51 1.67
C ASN A 126 9.41 10.45 2.85
N ASP A 127 10.39 11.16 3.42
CA ASP A 127 10.16 12.17 4.45
C ASP A 127 9.67 13.52 3.86
N ASP A 128 9.76 13.73 2.53
CA ASP A 128 9.25 14.94 1.86
C ASP A 128 7.71 14.93 1.83
N PRO A 129 7.04 15.92 2.46
CA PRO A 129 5.58 15.95 2.55
C PRO A 129 4.86 16.06 1.20
N ALA A 130 5.54 16.43 0.13
CA ALA A 130 4.99 16.53 -1.23
C ALA A 130 5.06 15.19 -1.99
N ILE A 131 5.84 14.24 -1.52
CA ILE A 131 5.98 12.92 -2.12
C ILE A 131 4.96 11.97 -1.51
N GLU A 132 4.23 11.24 -2.35
CA GLU A 132 3.29 10.19 -1.95
C GLU A 132 4.05 8.91 -1.60
N LYS A 133 5.05 8.57 -2.42
CA LYS A 133 5.96 7.43 -2.21
C LYS A 133 7.25 7.60 -3.01
N ALA A 134 8.32 7.00 -2.52
CA ALA A 134 9.58 6.84 -3.23
C ALA A 134 10.07 5.40 -3.08
N HIS A 135 10.63 4.83 -4.15
CA HIS A 135 11.27 3.52 -4.15
C HIS A 135 12.46 3.48 -5.12
N GLY A 136 13.38 2.54 -4.93
CA GLY A 136 14.53 2.34 -5.80
C GLY A 136 14.19 1.56 -7.06
N SER A 137 15.18 1.40 -7.92
CA SER A 137 15.17 0.46 -9.05
C SER A 137 15.96 -0.79 -8.70
N VAL A 138 15.50 -1.94 -9.19
CA VAL A 138 16.23 -3.20 -9.15
C VAL A 138 16.60 -3.56 -10.57
N ARG A 139 17.78 -4.14 -10.76
CA ARG A 139 18.21 -4.59 -12.07
C ARG A 139 17.31 -5.67 -12.65
N ILE A 140 16.99 -5.52 -13.90
CA ILE A 140 16.22 -6.47 -14.70
C ILE A 140 17.18 -7.08 -15.73
N VAL A 141 17.22 -8.39 -15.78
CA VAL A 141 18.08 -9.14 -16.67
C VAL A 141 17.25 -10.02 -17.61
N PRO A 142 17.76 -10.37 -18.78
CA PRO A 142 17.16 -11.42 -19.60
C PRO A 142 17.05 -12.70 -18.75
N GLU A 143 15.92 -13.39 -18.82
CA GLU A 143 15.87 -14.77 -18.32
C GLU A 143 16.86 -15.59 -19.15
N GLU A 144 17.93 -16.06 -18.51
CA GLU A 144 18.97 -16.80 -19.23
C GLU A 144 18.40 -18.02 -19.96
N ALA A 145 18.27 -17.90 -21.27
CA ALA A 145 18.03 -19.05 -22.11
C ALA A 145 19.33 -19.87 -22.15
N SER A 146 19.29 -21.10 -21.66
CA SER A 146 20.41 -22.00 -21.80
C SER A 146 20.44 -22.47 -23.24
N TYR A 147 21.40 -21.95 -24.00
CA TYR A 147 21.74 -22.45 -25.31
C TYR A 147 22.71 -23.66 -25.16
N ALA A 148 22.33 -24.82 -25.68
CA ALA A 148 23.18 -25.99 -25.55
C ALA A 148 24.01 -26.25 -26.81
N SER A 149 25.25 -26.72 -26.62
CA SER A 149 26.11 -27.08 -27.72
C SER A 149 25.67 -28.34 -28.45
N VAL A 150 25.57 -28.29 -29.79
CA VAL A 150 25.19 -29.42 -30.63
C VAL A 150 26.44 -30.17 -31.09
N THR A 151 26.60 -31.37 -30.60
CA THR A 151 27.53 -32.35 -31.25
C THR A 151 26.72 -33.31 -32.14
N ARG A 152 26.33 -32.90 -33.34
CA ARG A 152 25.60 -33.59 -34.40
C ARG A 152 24.09 -33.42 -34.40
N ALA A 153 23.53 -32.98 -35.51
CA ALA A 153 22.13 -33.17 -35.86
C ALA A 153 21.86 -34.67 -36.02
N PRO A 154 21.09 -35.31 -35.14
CA PRO A 154 20.89 -36.75 -35.25
C PRO A 154 19.79 -37.17 -36.22
N ILE A 155 19.15 -36.23 -36.92
CA ILE A 155 18.02 -36.53 -37.80
C ILE A 155 18.47 -36.40 -39.25
N GLN A 156 18.42 -37.51 -39.99
CA GLN A 156 18.52 -37.49 -41.43
C GLN A 156 17.27 -36.85 -42.02
N PRO A 157 17.37 -35.87 -42.91
CA PRO A 157 16.21 -35.30 -43.61
C PRO A 157 15.43 -36.42 -44.30
N GLY A 158 14.14 -36.54 -44.08
CA GLY A 158 13.27 -37.54 -44.70
C GLY A 158 12.72 -38.64 -43.74
N GLN A 159 13.14 -38.69 -42.48
CA GLN A 159 12.58 -39.64 -41.50
C GLN A 159 11.36 -39.11 -40.74
N LEU A 160 11.12 -37.80 -40.76
CA LEU A 160 9.85 -37.20 -40.32
C LEU A 160 8.87 -37.11 -41.50
N THR A 161 8.61 -38.22 -42.21
CA THR A 161 7.47 -38.26 -43.07
C THR A 161 6.22 -38.19 -42.18
N ALA A 162 5.53 -37.08 -42.32
CA ALA A 162 4.25 -36.88 -41.63
C ALA A 162 3.40 -38.15 -41.77
N ALA A 163 3.20 -38.88 -40.72
CA ALA A 163 2.20 -39.94 -40.71
C ALA A 163 0.85 -39.26 -40.95
N ASN A 164 0.16 -39.66 -41.98
CA ASN A 164 -1.09 -39.14 -42.40
C ASN A 164 -2.16 -39.67 -41.44
N ASP A 165 -2.28 -39.03 -40.29
CA ASP A 165 -3.26 -39.39 -39.24
C ASP A 165 -4.67 -38.86 -39.56
N GLY A 166 -4.87 -38.32 -40.77
CA GLY A 166 -6.14 -37.76 -41.21
C GLY A 166 -6.40 -36.34 -40.75
N LYS A 167 -5.47 -35.70 -40.03
CA LYS A 167 -5.62 -34.34 -39.48
C LYS A 167 -5.26 -33.22 -40.47
N GLY A 168 -4.99 -33.51 -41.73
CA GLY A 168 -4.77 -32.54 -42.80
C GLY A 168 -3.60 -31.61 -42.52
N TYR A 169 -2.42 -31.94 -43.02
CA TYR A 169 -1.24 -31.10 -42.88
C TYR A 169 -1.24 -29.91 -43.82
N MET A 170 -0.86 -28.73 -43.30
CA MET A 170 -0.41 -27.63 -44.16
C MET A 170 0.99 -28.01 -44.70
N ASN A 171 1.10 -28.20 -46.01
CA ASN A 171 2.38 -28.43 -46.66
C ASN A 171 3.09 -27.09 -46.80
N PHE A 172 3.61 -26.54 -45.71
CA PHE A 172 4.51 -25.40 -45.78
C PHE A 172 5.90 -25.85 -46.33
N SER A 173 6.51 -24.97 -47.11
CA SER A 173 7.78 -25.27 -47.81
C SER A 173 9.03 -25.05 -46.99
N ASP A 174 8.85 -24.65 -45.71
CA ASP A 174 9.97 -24.26 -44.80
C ASP A 174 10.76 -25.50 -44.40
N PRO A 175 12.08 -25.58 -44.74
CA PRO A 175 12.83 -26.83 -44.64
C PRO A 175 13.05 -27.31 -43.20
N TYR A 176 13.02 -26.39 -42.21
CA TYR A 176 13.27 -26.73 -40.80
C TYR A 176 12.01 -26.94 -39.99
N LEU A 177 10.81 -26.75 -40.54
CA LEU A 177 9.54 -27.04 -39.85
C LEU A 177 9.51 -28.48 -39.30
N GLN A 178 10.11 -29.45 -40.04
CA GLN A 178 10.20 -30.82 -39.59
C GLN A 178 11.03 -31.04 -38.29
N TYR A 179 11.80 -30.05 -37.84
CA TYR A 179 12.60 -30.07 -36.63
C TYR A 179 11.93 -29.32 -35.46
N GLN A 180 10.75 -28.70 -35.71
CA GLN A 180 9.98 -27.96 -34.73
C GLN A 180 8.95 -28.90 -34.07
N TRP A 181 9.42 -29.85 -33.23
CA TRP A 181 8.58 -30.81 -32.50
C TRP A 181 7.48 -30.13 -31.67
N HIS A 182 7.71 -28.94 -31.23
CA HIS A 182 6.82 -28.14 -30.37
C HIS A 182 5.54 -27.69 -31.11
N TYR A 183 5.43 -27.83 -32.42
CA TYR A 183 4.23 -27.51 -33.19
C TYR A 183 3.33 -28.72 -33.43
N THR A 184 3.94 -29.89 -33.62
CA THR A 184 3.23 -31.16 -33.73
C THR A 184 4.15 -32.31 -33.43
N THR A 185 3.71 -33.25 -32.60
CA THR A 185 4.41 -34.50 -32.32
C THR A 185 3.63 -35.64 -32.92
N THR A 186 3.94 -35.96 -34.18
CA THR A 186 3.39 -37.14 -34.86
C THR A 186 4.32 -38.32 -34.71
N ASN A 187 4.18 -39.05 -33.63
CA ASN A 187 4.79 -40.37 -33.39
C ASN A 187 6.30 -40.56 -33.26
N ASP A 188 6.68 -41.23 -32.21
CA ASP A 188 7.54 -42.40 -32.00
C ASP A 188 8.85 -42.57 -32.83
N VAL A 189 9.25 -41.62 -33.67
CA VAL A 189 10.53 -41.75 -34.38
C VAL A 189 11.68 -41.77 -33.37
N TYR A 190 11.50 -41.15 -32.24
CA TYR A 190 12.37 -41.21 -31.07
C TYR A 190 11.49 -41.52 -29.87
N GLN A 191 11.70 -42.55 -29.14
CA GLN A 191 11.05 -42.82 -27.85
C GLN A 191 11.20 -41.66 -26.82
N THR A 192 11.64 -40.50 -27.26
CA THR A 192 11.97 -39.28 -26.53
C THR A 192 10.98 -38.13 -26.75
N PHE A 193 10.01 -38.32 -27.65
CA PHE A 193 8.91 -37.39 -27.89
C PHE A 193 7.59 -38.07 -27.55
N LYS A 194 6.74 -37.36 -26.87
CA LYS A 194 5.43 -37.86 -26.53
C LYS A 194 4.35 -37.14 -27.35
N THR A 195 3.52 -37.91 -28.04
CA THR A 195 2.34 -37.37 -28.73
C THR A 195 1.50 -36.51 -27.79
N GLY A 196 1.22 -35.28 -28.20
CA GLY A 196 0.47 -34.31 -27.43
C GLY A 196 1.32 -33.42 -26.48
N ALA A 197 2.66 -33.53 -26.53
CA ALA A 197 3.55 -32.58 -25.88
C ALA A 197 3.76 -31.27 -26.66
N ASP A 198 3.14 -31.15 -27.83
CA ASP A 198 3.14 -30.01 -28.74
C ASP A 198 1.92 -29.08 -28.50
N ILE A 199 1.82 -28.02 -29.28
CA ILE A 199 0.72 -27.05 -29.23
C ILE A 199 -0.40 -27.30 -30.22
N ASP A 200 -0.47 -28.43 -30.94
CA ASP A 200 -1.45 -28.77 -31.99
C ASP A 200 -1.61 -27.64 -33.03
N LEU A 201 -0.51 -27.14 -33.55
CA LEU A 201 -0.50 -25.95 -34.40
C LEU A 201 -0.98 -26.22 -35.85
N PHE A 202 -0.76 -27.39 -36.40
CA PHE A 202 -1.10 -27.69 -37.80
C PHE A 202 -2.63 -27.60 -38.07
N PRO A 203 -3.50 -28.20 -37.26
CA PRO A 203 -4.94 -27.99 -37.44
C PRO A 203 -5.36 -26.54 -37.14
N ALA A 204 -4.68 -25.85 -36.23
CA ALA A 204 -4.89 -24.45 -35.97
C ALA A 204 -4.65 -23.56 -37.21
N TRP A 205 -3.57 -23.80 -37.95
CA TRP A 205 -3.25 -23.05 -39.18
C TRP A 205 -4.27 -23.21 -40.30
N GLN A 206 -5.09 -24.25 -40.30
CA GLN A 206 -6.22 -24.37 -41.21
C GLN A 206 -7.34 -23.38 -40.88
N LYS A 207 -7.39 -22.84 -39.66
CA LYS A 207 -8.39 -21.91 -39.17
C LYS A 207 -7.94 -20.47 -39.24
N GLU A 208 -6.66 -20.20 -38.90
CA GLU A 208 -6.03 -18.86 -38.93
C GLU A 208 -4.51 -18.99 -38.91
N THR A 209 -3.80 -18.13 -39.66
CA THR A 209 -2.34 -18.10 -39.78
C THR A 209 -1.72 -16.75 -39.35
N GLY A 210 -2.58 -15.80 -38.92
CA GLY A 210 -2.19 -14.46 -38.53
C GLY A 210 -2.57 -13.36 -39.48
N ASP A 211 -2.90 -12.20 -38.97
CA ASP A 211 -3.33 -11.00 -39.71
C ASP A 211 -2.34 -9.85 -39.46
N PRO A 212 -1.91 -9.12 -40.51
CA PRO A 212 -0.96 -8.01 -40.39
C PRO A 212 -1.46 -6.82 -39.57
N HIS A 213 -2.76 -6.72 -39.31
CA HIS A 213 -3.31 -5.69 -38.39
C HIS A 213 -3.07 -6.04 -36.89
N VAL A 214 -2.67 -7.29 -36.61
CA VAL A 214 -2.35 -7.70 -35.24
C VAL A 214 -0.85 -7.47 -35.03
N VAL A 215 -0.55 -6.56 -34.11
CA VAL A 215 0.83 -6.21 -33.74
C VAL A 215 1.20 -6.90 -32.44
N VAL A 216 2.30 -7.61 -32.46
CA VAL A 216 2.90 -8.25 -31.30
C VAL A 216 4.14 -7.46 -30.88
N ALA A 217 4.12 -6.85 -29.71
CA ALA A 217 5.30 -6.23 -29.14
C ALA A 217 6.19 -7.31 -28.49
N VAL A 218 7.47 -7.29 -28.81
CA VAL A 218 8.50 -8.13 -28.17
C VAL A 218 9.40 -7.22 -27.34
N MET A 219 9.26 -7.30 -26.03
CA MET A 219 10.07 -6.53 -25.10
C MET A 219 11.25 -7.40 -24.67
N ASP A 220 12.41 -7.18 -25.30
CA ASP A 220 13.55 -8.07 -25.22
C ASP A 220 14.86 -7.37 -25.65
N SER A 221 15.88 -8.13 -26.04
CA SER A 221 17.22 -7.66 -26.48
C SER A 221 17.30 -7.15 -27.93
N GLY A 222 16.16 -6.92 -28.59
CA GLY A 222 16.13 -6.48 -30.00
C GLY A 222 15.94 -7.63 -30.99
N ILE A 223 15.36 -7.31 -32.15
CA ILE A 223 15.00 -8.27 -33.22
C ILE A 223 15.84 -7.99 -34.44
N ASP A 224 16.44 -9.04 -35.05
CA ASP A 224 17.06 -8.95 -36.36
C ASP A 224 16.02 -8.99 -37.50
N PHE A 225 15.46 -7.85 -37.86
CA PHE A 225 14.54 -7.74 -39.01
C PHE A 225 15.20 -7.90 -40.37
N THR A 226 16.56 -8.00 -40.42
CA THR A 226 17.30 -8.33 -41.63
C THR A 226 17.49 -9.84 -41.84
N HIS A 227 17.07 -10.63 -40.82
CA HIS A 227 17.08 -12.09 -40.91
C HIS A 227 16.15 -12.56 -42.03
N GLU A 228 16.62 -13.53 -42.84
CA GLU A 228 15.89 -14.00 -44.02
C GLU A 228 14.47 -14.48 -43.76
N ASP A 229 14.25 -15.04 -42.57
CA ASP A 229 12.96 -15.60 -42.13
C ASP A 229 12.07 -14.62 -41.34
N LEU A 230 12.60 -13.43 -41.05
CA LEU A 230 11.87 -12.36 -40.38
C LEU A 230 11.59 -11.17 -41.29
N THR A 231 12.13 -11.19 -42.51
CA THR A 231 11.89 -10.14 -43.50
C THR A 231 10.44 -10.05 -43.86
N GLY A 232 9.84 -8.86 -43.65
CA GLY A 232 8.41 -8.60 -43.83
C GLY A 232 7.51 -8.93 -42.66
N SER A 233 8.06 -9.39 -41.54
CA SER A 233 7.33 -9.54 -40.28
C SER A 233 7.36 -8.27 -39.40
N ALA A 234 8.23 -7.29 -39.74
CA ALA A 234 8.35 -6.06 -38.98
C ALA A 234 7.06 -5.21 -38.98
N TRP A 235 6.70 -4.68 -37.85
CA TRP A 235 5.76 -3.56 -37.73
C TRP A 235 6.42 -2.29 -38.25
N GLU A 236 5.60 -1.42 -38.86
CA GLU A 236 6.05 -0.13 -39.37
C GLU A 236 5.30 1.01 -38.72
N GLY A 237 6.03 1.86 -38.03
CA GLY A 237 5.55 3.12 -37.49
C GLY A 237 6.31 4.32 -38.00
N LYS A 238 5.96 5.50 -37.51
CA LYS A 238 6.70 6.74 -37.77
C LYS A 238 7.18 7.35 -36.48
N ASP A 239 8.47 7.65 -36.43
CA ASP A 239 8.99 8.47 -35.32
C ASP A 239 8.36 9.87 -35.40
N PRO A 240 7.70 10.34 -34.33
CA PRO A 240 7.00 11.63 -34.35
C PRO A 240 7.92 12.84 -34.47
N LYS A 241 9.22 12.70 -34.19
CA LYS A 241 10.20 13.80 -34.21
C LYS A 241 10.92 13.86 -35.56
N THR A 242 11.27 12.72 -36.14
CA THR A 242 12.07 12.65 -37.37
C THR A 242 11.25 12.33 -38.62
N GLY A 243 10.07 11.68 -38.46
CA GLY A 243 9.25 11.17 -39.56
C GLY A 243 9.79 9.89 -40.19
N GLU A 244 10.88 9.35 -39.67
CA GLU A 244 11.51 8.12 -40.15
C GLU A 244 10.60 6.90 -39.91
N THR A 245 10.71 5.90 -40.76
CA THR A 245 10.07 4.61 -40.54
C THR A 245 10.85 3.87 -39.46
N ILE A 246 10.12 3.40 -38.45
CA ILE A 246 10.68 2.64 -37.32
C ILE A 246 9.96 1.28 -37.23
N HIS A 247 10.69 0.27 -36.72
CA HIS A 247 10.17 -1.08 -36.49
C HIS A 247 10.04 -1.39 -34.98
N GLY A 248 10.18 -0.37 -34.16
CA GLY A 248 10.19 -0.43 -32.69
C GLY A 248 11.00 0.70 -32.11
N ARG A 249 11.49 0.52 -30.90
CA ARG A 249 12.33 1.51 -30.20
C ARG A 249 13.34 0.83 -29.31
N ASN A 250 14.57 1.36 -29.32
CA ASN A 250 15.64 1.02 -28.38
C ASN A 250 15.54 1.93 -27.16
N PHE A 251 14.96 1.43 -26.08
CA PHE A 251 14.73 2.19 -24.85
C PHE A 251 16.03 2.36 -24.04
N TRP A 252 16.94 1.42 -24.11
CA TRP A 252 18.27 1.55 -23.51
C TRP A 252 19.03 2.74 -24.13
N ALA A 253 19.08 2.82 -25.44
CA ALA A 253 19.74 3.93 -26.15
C ALA A 253 19.02 5.27 -25.88
N ALA A 254 17.68 5.26 -25.82
CA ALA A 254 16.89 6.45 -25.54
C ALA A 254 17.18 7.07 -24.16
N GLU A 255 17.44 6.25 -23.15
CA GLU A 255 17.60 6.70 -21.76
C GLU A 255 19.07 6.90 -21.36
N THR A 256 19.97 6.11 -21.93
CA THR A 256 21.42 6.26 -21.65
C THR A 256 22.08 7.31 -22.53
N GLY A 257 21.48 7.63 -23.67
CA GLY A 257 22.07 8.48 -24.70
C GLY A 257 23.18 7.78 -25.51
N ASN A 258 23.30 6.45 -25.36
CA ASN A 258 24.32 5.62 -26.04
C ASN A 258 23.72 4.96 -27.29
N GLY A 259 23.56 5.73 -28.36
CA GLY A 259 23.05 5.20 -29.62
C GLY A 259 21.81 5.91 -30.14
N ASN A 260 21.27 5.37 -31.25
CA ASN A 260 20.07 5.91 -31.87
C ASN A 260 18.82 5.17 -31.33
N PRO A 261 17.86 5.83 -30.68
CA PRO A 261 16.65 5.17 -30.20
C PRO A 261 15.79 4.50 -31.29
N ASN A 262 15.93 4.89 -32.53
CA ASN A 262 15.19 4.35 -33.68
C ASN A 262 15.90 3.17 -34.34
N GLU A 263 17.11 2.84 -33.91
CA GLU A 263 17.89 1.72 -34.40
C GLU A 263 17.75 0.55 -33.44
N ILE A 264 17.22 -0.55 -33.94
CA ILE A 264 17.10 -1.81 -33.21
C ILE A 264 18.40 -2.57 -33.40
N ILE A 265 19.09 -2.89 -32.31
CA ILE A 265 20.31 -3.70 -32.35
C ILE A 265 19.92 -5.18 -32.21
N PRO A 266 20.26 -6.05 -33.19
CA PRO A 266 19.86 -7.45 -33.13
C PRO A 266 20.42 -8.17 -31.90
N GLY A 267 19.54 -8.69 -31.03
CA GLY A 267 19.88 -9.56 -29.90
C GLY A 267 19.52 -11.02 -30.18
N GLY A 268 20.37 -11.94 -29.69
CA GLY A 268 20.15 -13.38 -29.91
C GLY A 268 18.83 -13.87 -29.31
N HIS A 269 18.58 -13.51 -28.06
CA HIS A 269 17.39 -13.91 -27.34
C HIS A 269 16.09 -13.32 -27.95
N GLY A 270 16.05 -12.01 -28.18
CA GLY A 270 14.89 -11.35 -28.79
C GLY A 270 14.57 -11.82 -30.20
N THR A 271 15.62 -12.12 -31.02
CA THR A 271 15.43 -12.68 -32.35
C THR A 271 14.91 -14.12 -32.32
N HIS A 272 15.34 -14.93 -31.35
CA HIS A 272 14.84 -16.29 -31.18
C HIS A 272 13.35 -16.31 -30.75
N VAL A 273 13.00 -15.49 -29.80
CA VAL A 273 11.61 -15.27 -29.36
C VAL A 273 10.74 -14.79 -30.51
N ALA A 274 11.21 -13.80 -31.26
CA ALA A 274 10.49 -13.23 -32.43
C ALA A 274 10.22 -14.29 -33.52
N GLY A 275 11.21 -15.17 -33.82
CA GLY A 275 11.05 -16.25 -34.79
C GLY A 275 9.98 -17.25 -34.35
N THR A 276 9.94 -17.63 -33.09
CA THR A 276 8.89 -18.52 -32.55
C THR A 276 7.50 -17.90 -32.72
N ILE A 277 7.37 -16.57 -32.53
CA ILE A 277 6.09 -15.88 -32.73
C ILE A 277 5.70 -15.81 -34.20
N ALA A 278 6.62 -15.32 -35.08
CA ALA A 278 6.25 -14.89 -36.42
C ALA A 278 7.37 -14.96 -37.47
N ALA A 279 8.28 -15.98 -37.41
CA ALA A 279 9.04 -16.34 -38.59
C ALA A 279 8.08 -16.59 -39.75
N ARG A 280 8.44 -16.19 -40.97
CA ARG A 280 7.55 -16.21 -42.15
C ARG A 280 7.30 -17.63 -42.63
N ASN A 281 6.04 -18.08 -42.51
CA ASN A 281 5.66 -19.43 -42.94
C ASN A 281 5.54 -19.52 -44.46
N ASN A 282 5.81 -20.69 -44.97
CA ASN A 282 5.68 -21.06 -46.39
C ASN A 282 6.43 -20.13 -47.36
N ASN A 283 7.62 -19.70 -46.91
CA ASN A 283 8.54 -18.87 -47.71
C ASN A 283 9.69 -19.68 -48.36
N GLY A 284 9.75 -20.99 -48.07
CA GLY A 284 10.80 -21.88 -48.55
C GLY A 284 12.14 -21.74 -47.85
N ILE A 285 12.13 -21.04 -46.70
CA ILE A 285 13.34 -20.73 -45.91
C ILE A 285 13.11 -21.15 -44.46
N GLY A 286 14.11 -21.68 -43.79
CA GLY A 286 14.22 -21.83 -42.36
C GLY A 286 13.07 -22.49 -41.60
N VAL A 287 12.55 -21.81 -40.59
CA VAL A 287 11.56 -22.27 -39.64
C VAL A 287 10.17 -21.61 -39.85
N CYS A 288 9.16 -22.13 -39.22
CA CYS A 288 7.85 -21.46 -39.11
C CYS A 288 7.68 -20.76 -37.76
N GLY A 289 7.01 -19.62 -37.75
CA GLY A 289 6.50 -18.98 -36.55
C GLY A 289 5.03 -19.34 -36.29
N VAL A 290 4.59 -19.35 -35.05
CA VAL A 290 3.21 -19.70 -34.67
C VAL A 290 2.18 -18.87 -35.47
N ALA A 291 2.44 -17.59 -35.63
CA ALA A 291 1.58 -16.64 -36.36
C ALA A 291 2.27 -16.02 -37.60
N GLY A 292 3.16 -16.75 -38.22
CA GLY A 292 4.02 -16.30 -39.32
C GLY A 292 3.33 -16.16 -40.70
N GLY A 293 2.03 -16.45 -40.80
CA GLY A 293 1.24 -16.35 -42.04
C GLY A 293 1.22 -17.66 -42.85
N ASN A 294 0.99 -17.56 -44.15
CA ASN A 294 0.83 -18.71 -45.04
C ASN A 294 1.56 -18.56 -46.40
N GLY A 295 2.60 -17.74 -46.41
CA GLY A 295 3.35 -17.40 -47.65
C GLY A 295 2.76 -16.21 -48.41
N ASN A 296 1.52 -15.76 -48.13
CA ASN A 296 0.99 -14.54 -48.70
C ASN A 296 1.65 -13.31 -48.03
N PRO A 297 2.20 -12.33 -48.75
CA PRO A 297 2.77 -11.11 -48.18
C PRO A 297 1.85 -10.37 -47.20
N ASN A 298 0.53 -10.47 -47.39
CA ASN A 298 -0.47 -9.85 -46.52
C ASN A 298 -1.01 -10.80 -45.44
N SER A 299 -0.25 -11.80 -45.02
CA SER A 299 -0.58 -12.69 -43.92
C SER A 299 0.47 -12.60 -42.81
N GLY A 300 0.19 -13.24 -41.68
CA GLY A 300 1.06 -13.22 -40.52
C GLY A 300 1.02 -11.91 -39.75
N VAL A 301 1.25 -11.98 -38.49
CA VAL A 301 1.27 -10.82 -37.59
C VAL A 301 2.48 -9.92 -37.80
N ARG A 302 2.48 -8.74 -37.20
CA ARG A 302 3.63 -7.81 -37.24
C ARG A 302 4.29 -7.73 -35.92
N LEU A 303 5.63 -7.77 -35.92
CA LEU A 303 6.47 -7.70 -34.72
C LEU A 303 6.95 -6.27 -34.50
N MET A 304 6.74 -5.74 -33.30
CA MET A 304 7.26 -4.46 -32.82
C MET A 304 8.38 -4.74 -31.81
N SER A 305 9.60 -4.31 -32.10
CA SER A 305 10.72 -4.46 -31.18
C SER A 305 10.72 -3.39 -30.10
N CYS A 306 10.59 -3.80 -28.84
CA CYS A 306 10.79 -2.95 -27.67
C CYS A 306 12.10 -3.37 -26.99
N GLU A 307 13.22 -2.86 -27.51
CA GLU A 307 14.55 -3.22 -27.02
C GLU A 307 14.84 -2.51 -25.69
N ILE A 308 15.07 -3.28 -24.62
CA ILE A 308 15.26 -2.78 -23.26
C ILE A 308 16.65 -3.02 -22.70
N TYR A 309 17.50 -3.80 -23.37
CA TYR A 309 18.85 -4.16 -22.92
C TYR A 309 19.94 -3.46 -23.73
N GLY A 310 21.07 -3.18 -23.07
CA GLY A 310 22.28 -2.70 -23.74
C GLY A 310 23.09 -3.85 -24.37
N HIS A 311 23.94 -3.49 -25.32
CA HIS A 311 24.81 -4.43 -26.05
C HIS A 311 26.30 -4.23 -25.76
N ASP A 312 26.65 -3.55 -24.67
CA ASP A 312 28.03 -3.47 -24.23
C ASP A 312 28.35 -4.69 -23.35
N ASP A 313 29.50 -5.30 -23.56
CA ASP A 313 29.98 -6.55 -22.94
C ASP A 313 29.92 -6.60 -21.39
N LYS A 314 29.32 -5.60 -20.73
CA LYS A 314 29.33 -5.43 -19.29
C LYS A 314 27.96 -5.16 -18.66
N ASN A 315 26.92 -4.81 -19.43
CA ASN A 315 25.65 -4.34 -18.85
C ASN A 315 24.41 -4.65 -19.72
N GLU A 316 24.06 -5.92 -19.81
CA GLU A 316 22.74 -6.35 -20.35
C GLU A 316 21.64 -6.14 -19.30
N THR A 317 21.52 -4.95 -18.73
CA THR A 317 20.52 -4.68 -17.68
C THR A 317 19.58 -3.57 -18.09
N ALA A 318 18.30 -3.75 -17.78
CA ALA A 318 17.29 -2.72 -17.90
C ALA A 318 16.90 -2.16 -16.51
N THR A 319 16.34 -0.96 -16.51
CA THR A 319 15.74 -0.36 -15.31
C THR A 319 14.25 -0.18 -15.49
N THR A 320 13.51 -0.03 -14.41
CA THR A 320 12.03 0.00 -14.42
C THR A 320 11.48 1.12 -15.31
N ASP A 321 12.14 2.28 -15.40
CA ASP A 321 11.70 3.40 -16.23
C ASP A 321 11.75 3.08 -17.73
N TYR A 322 12.78 2.33 -18.22
CA TYR A 322 12.84 1.89 -19.63
C TYR A 322 11.64 1.01 -19.98
N ILE A 323 11.37 0.07 -19.10
CA ILE A 323 10.29 -0.90 -19.27
C ILE A 323 8.93 -0.24 -19.26
N VAL A 324 8.71 0.70 -18.36
CA VAL A 324 7.43 1.43 -18.29
C VAL A 324 7.20 2.25 -19.56
N LYS A 325 8.25 2.88 -20.08
CA LYS A 325 8.18 3.60 -21.37
C LYS A 325 7.95 2.64 -22.56
N ALA A 326 8.45 1.41 -22.49
CA ALA A 326 8.19 0.40 -23.51
C ALA A 326 6.72 -0.07 -23.50
N PHE A 327 6.11 -0.25 -22.33
CA PHE A 327 4.67 -0.52 -22.20
C PHE A 327 3.84 0.64 -22.79
N GLU A 328 4.19 1.87 -22.44
CA GLU A 328 3.53 3.08 -22.95
C GLU A 328 3.61 3.15 -24.48
N PHE A 329 4.82 3.03 -25.04
CA PHE A 329 5.05 3.07 -26.48
C PHE A 329 4.26 1.99 -27.23
N ALA A 330 4.33 0.75 -26.76
CA ALA A 330 3.62 -0.36 -27.41
C ALA A 330 2.09 -0.15 -27.37
N ALA A 331 1.54 0.33 -26.26
CA ALA A 331 0.11 0.63 -26.13
C ALA A 331 -0.35 1.71 -27.11
N GLU A 332 0.39 2.81 -27.20
CA GLU A 332 0.04 3.95 -28.05
C GLU A 332 0.23 3.68 -29.56
N ASN A 333 1.14 2.74 -29.90
CA ASN A 333 1.47 2.35 -31.27
C ASN A 333 0.76 1.07 -31.75
N GLY A 334 -0.30 0.62 -31.05
CA GLY A 334 -1.26 -0.34 -31.55
C GLY A 334 -0.90 -1.81 -31.33
N ALA A 335 0.05 -2.14 -30.45
CA ALA A 335 0.31 -3.52 -30.09
C ALA A 335 -0.93 -4.11 -29.39
N SER A 336 -1.36 -5.31 -29.80
CA SER A 336 -2.48 -6.02 -29.19
C SER A 336 -2.03 -6.95 -28.08
N VAL A 337 -0.88 -7.62 -28.27
CA VAL A 337 -0.27 -8.55 -27.32
C VAL A 337 1.22 -8.22 -27.16
N MET A 338 1.78 -8.58 -26.02
CA MET A 338 3.19 -8.36 -25.73
C MET A 338 3.83 -9.62 -25.16
N ASN A 339 5.01 -9.95 -25.66
CA ASN A 339 5.88 -11.00 -25.14
C ASN A 339 6.96 -10.39 -24.25
N CYS A 340 7.09 -10.91 -23.03
CA CYS A 340 8.09 -10.51 -22.04
C CYS A 340 8.82 -11.76 -21.52
N SER A 341 9.93 -12.09 -22.15
CA SER A 341 10.76 -13.24 -21.78
C SER A 341 11.94 -12.81 -20.91
N TRP A 342 11.67 -12.17 -19.77
CA TRP A 342 12.67 -11.61 -18.87
C TRP A 342 12.17 -11.56 -17.42
N GLY A 343 13.09 -11.39 -16.46
CA GLY A 343 12.80 -11.32 -15.02
C GLY A 343 13.80 -10.46 -14.24
N TYR A 344 13.79 -10.58 -12.92
CA TYR A 344 14.71 -9.85 -12.05
C TYR A 344 15.92 -10.71 -11.69
N GLY A 345 17.13 -10.16 -11.89
CA GLY A 345 18.40 -10.82 -11.68
C GLY A 345 18.93 -10.74 -10.24
N PHE A 346 18.20 -11.23 -9.24
CA PHE A 346 18.72 -11.32 -7.88
C PHE A 346 18.20 -12.56 -7.12
N ASP A 347 18.98 -13.05 -6.16
CA ASP A 347 18.61 -14.19 -5.32
C ASP A 347 17.46 -13.80 -4.36
N ARG A 348 16.23 -14.11 -4.78
CA ARG A 348 15.03 -13.81 -4.02
C ARG A 348 14.94 -14.56 -2.70
N LYS A 349 15.44 -15.78 -2.60
CA LYS A 349 15.40 -16.55 -1.33
C LYS A 349 16.16 -15.85 -0.22
N LYS A 350 17.31 -15.26 -0.57
CA LYS A 350 18.13 -14.51 0.37
C LYS A 350 17.34 -13.33 0.97
N TYR A 351 16.53 -12.67 0.17
CA TYR A 351 15.81 -11.45 0.55
C TYR A 351 14.42 -11.70 1.15
N LEU A 352 13.71 -12.75 0.72
CA LEU A 352 12.34 -13.02 1.21
C LEU A 352 12.27 -13.51 2.66
N ASN A 353 13.37 -13.97 3.23
CA ASN A 353 13.45 -14.35 4.64
C ASN A 353 13.64 -13.16 5.61
N ASN A 354 13.67 -11.92 5.09
CA ASN A 354 13.85 -10.71 5.86
C ASN A 354 12.59 -9.84 5.79
N GLU A 355 11.92 -9.60 6.93
CA GLU A 355 10.65 -8.84 7.00
C GLU A 355 10.78 -7.42 6.43
N ASN A 356 11.95 -6.77 6.61
CA ASN A 356 12.20 -5.45 6.03
C ASN A 356 12.24 -5.52 4.51
N PHE A 357 12.81 -6.58 3.93
CA PHE A 357 12.84 -6.77 2.49
C PHE A 357 11.47 -7.08 1.90
N GLN A 358 10.64 -7.84 2.59
CA GLN A 358 9.26 -8.11 2.15
C GLN A 358 8.45 -6.81 2.03
N SER A 359 8.59 -5.91 2.99
CA SER A 359 7.93 -4.60 2.94
C SER A 359 8.43 -3.75 1.77
N ILE A 360 9.74 -3.66 1.58
CA ILE A 360 10.37 -2.92 0.47
C ILE A 360 9.93 -3.54 -0.86
N PHE A 361 10.01 -4.85 -0.99
CA PHE A 361 9.69 -5.61 -2.19
C PHE A 361 8.25 -5.41 -2.65
N LYS A 362 7.30 -5.34 -1.72
CA LYS A 362 5.88 -5.14 -2.03
C LYS A 362 5.59 -3.81 -2.74
N HIS A 363 6.34 -2.77 -2.43
CA HIS A 363 6.07 -1.40 -2.92
C HIS A 363 6.92 -0.98 -4.13
N GLN A 364 8.08 -1.60 -4.35
CA GLN A 364 8.99 -1.21 -5.44
C GLN A 364 8.44 -1.49 -6.84
N PHE A 365 7.46 -2.39 -6.98
CA PHE A 365 6.84 -2.73 -8.27
C PHE A 365 5.64 -1.86 -8.63
N ASP A 366 5.31 -0.85 -7.84
CA ASP A 366 4.14 -0.02 -8.08
C ASP A 366 4.23 0.73 -9.41
N LEU A 367 5.40 1.26 -9.74
CA LEU A 367 5.62 1.91 -11.03
C LEU A 367 5.51 0.91 -12.21
N LEU A 368 6.08 -0.28 -12.07
CA LEU A 368 6.00 -1.32 -13.09
C LEU A 368 4.55 -1.77 -13.32
N LYS A 369 3.78 -1.93 -12.25
CA LYS A 369 2.33 -2.22 -12.33
C LYS A 369 1.55 -1.14 -13.05
N GLU A 370 1.93 0.13 -12.89
CA GLU A 370 1.30 1.23 -13.66
C GLU A 370 1.54 1.10 -15.16
N GLY A 371 2.77 0.72 -15.59
CA GLY A 371 3.08 0.45 -16.99
C GLY A 371 2.28 -0.74 -17.54
N ILE A 372 2.24 -1.85 -16.82
CA ILE A 372 1.43 -3.04 -17.15
C ILE A 372 -0.05 -2.65 -17.25
N ASN A 373 -0.58 -1.94 -16.27
CA ASN A 373 -1.97 -1.49 -16.26
C ASN A 373 -2.28 -0.56 -17.43
N TYR A 374 -1.35 0.33 -17.76
CA TYR A 374 -1.52 1.22 -18.91
C TYR A 374 -1.66 0.44 -20.22
N PHE A 375 -0.77 -0.52 -20.48
CA PHE A 375 -0.86 -1.38 -21.66
C PHE A 375 -2.14 -2.22 -21.65
N THR A 376 -2.47 -2.87 -20.55
CA THR A 376 -3.64 -3.75 -20.46
C THR A 376 -4.96 -3.00 -20.59
N ASP A 377 -5.04 -1.73 -20.16
CA ASP A 377 -6.28 -0.96 -20.24
C ASP A 377 -6.43 -0.21 -21.57
N TYR A 378 -5.33 0.24 -22.21
CA TYR A 378 -5.38 1.23 -23.27
C TYR A 378 -4.71 0.84 -24.60
N ALA A 379 -4.02 -0.30 -24.69
CA ALA A 379 -3.55 -0.77 -25.99
C ALA A 379 -4.72 -0.89 -26.99
N GLY A 380 -4.53 -0.44 -28.20
CA GLY A 380 -5.56 -0.39 -29.21
C GLY A 380 -6.67 0.63 -28.98
N CYS A 381 -6.51 1.57 -28.03
CA CYS A 381 -7.45 2.66 -27.75
C CYS A 381 -6.97 3.99 -28.32
N ASP A 382 -7.92 4.89 -28.56
CA ASP A 382 -7.69 6.29 -28.86
C ASP A 382 -7.36 7.11 -27.57
N PRO A 383 -6.97 8.39 -27.69
CA PRO A 383 -6.70 9.25 -26.54
C PRO A 383 -7.88 9.48 -25.58
N GLN A 384 -9.09 9.06 -25.95
CA GLN A 384 -10.29 9.08 -25.10
C GLN A 384 -10.54 7.71 -24.43
N GLY A 385 -9.67 6.72 -24.62
CA GLY A 385 -9.77 5.38 -24.06
C GLY A 385 -10.81 4.49 -24.75
N LYS A 386 -11.25 4.85 -25.96
CA LYS A 386 -12.14 4.02 -26.77
C LYS A 386 -11.32 3.19 -27.75
N LYS A 387 -11.79 1.97 -28.02
CA LYS A 387 -11.17 1.11 -29.05
C LYS A 387 -11.10 1.83 -30.39
N LYS A 388 -9.90 1.89 -30.99
CA LYS A 388 -9.69 2.41 -32.35
C LYS A 388 -10.41 1.51 -33.37
N PRO A 389 -10.98 2.07 -34.48
CA PRO A 389 -11.65 1.27 -35.49
C PRO A 389 -10.76 0.20 -36.15
N GLU A 390 -9.48 0.50 -36.34
CA GLU A 390 -8.47 -0.38 -36.90
C GLU A 390 -7.96 -1.45 -35.95
N SER A 391 -8.17 -1.28 -34.65
CA SER A 391 -7.75 -2.26 -33.65
C SER A 391 -8.73 -3.43 -33.56
N TYR A 392 -8.21 -4.65 -33.54
CA TYR A 392 -9.01 -5.86 -33.38
C TYR A 392 -9.34 -6.15 -31.90
N MET A 393 -8.69 -5.50 -30.96
CA MET A 393 -8.92 -5.73 -29.52
C MET A 393 -8.87 -4.41 -28.73
N LYS A 394 -9.68 -4.31 -27.69
CA LYS A 394 -9.59 -3.24 -26.68
C LYS A 394 -8.79 -3.74 -25.50
N GLY A 395 -7.77 -2.96 -25.11
CA GLY A 395 -6.80 -3.35 -24.10
C GLY A 395 -5.79 -4.36 -24.65
N GLY A 396 -4.61 -4.44 -24.04
CA GLY A 396 -3.56 -5.39 -24.41
C GLY A 396 -3.49 -6.59 -23.46
N LEU A 397 -2.87 -7.67 -23.89
CA LEU A 397 -2.53 -8.80 -23.02
C LEU A 397 -1.03 -9.05 -23.06
N ILE A 398 -0.42 -9.24 -21.89
CA ILE A 398 1.01 -9.44 -21.70
C ILE A 398 1.26 -10.87 -21.27
N PHE A 399 2.23 -11.52 -21.89
CA PHE A 399 2.68 -12.86 -21.57
C PHE A 399 4.11 -12.77 -20.98
N PHE A 400 4.28 -13.30 -19.77
CA PHE A 400 5.55 -13.31 -19.07
C PHE A 400 6.08 -14.74 -18.88
N ALA A 401 7.37 -14.91 -19.05
CA ALA A 401 8.07 -16.11 -18.66
C ALA A 401 8.00 -16.30 -17.15
N SER A 402 7.76 -17.54 -16.68
CA SER A 402 7.69 -17.82 -15.23
C SER A 402 9.06 -17.78 -14.54
N GLY A 403 10.16 -17.79 -15.31
CA GLY A 403 11.53 -17.80 -14.82
C GLY A 403 12.16 -19.19 -14.73
N ASN A 404 13.49 -19.22 -14.67
CA ASN A 404 14.30 -20.44 -14.85
C ASN A 404 15.12 -20.81 -13.59
N ASP A 405 14.73 -20.35 -12.39
CA ASP A 405 15.50 -20.52 -11.16
C ASP A 405 15.10 -21.75 -10.32
N ALA A 406 14.24 -22.61 -10.84
CA ALA A 406 13.67 -23.76 -10.12
C ALA A 406 13.03 -23.39 -8.76
N GLN A 407 12.40 -22.21 -8.66
CA GLN A 407 11.79 -21.72 -7.43
C GLN A 407 10.35 -22.22 -7.28
N TYR A 408 9.91 -22.37 -6.02
CA TYR A 408 8.58 -22.82 -5.66
C TYR A 408 7.89 -21.80 -4.75
N ASP A 409 6.62 -21.49 -5.04
CA ASP A 409 5.74 -20.67 -4.19
C ASP A 409 6.25 -19.27 -3.84
N ILE A 410 7.15 -18.73 -4.65
CA ILE A 410 7.69 -17.39 -4.50
C ILE A 410 7.02 -16.49 -5.54
N ASP A 411 6.52 -15.35 -5.12
CA ASP A 411 6.00 -14.32 -6.03
C ASP A 411 7.07 -13.82 -6.99
N MET A 412 6.87 -14.07 -8.28
CA MET A 412 7.80 -13.75 -9.36
C MET A 412 7.30 -12.55 -10.17
N ILE A 413 7.12 -11.38 -9.53
CA ILE A 413 6.75 -10.17 -10.27
C ILE A 413 7.83 -9.87 -11.32
N PRO A 414 7.46 -9.58 -12.61
CA PRO A 414 6.08 -9.26 -13.07
C PRO A 414 5.17 -10.46 -13.36
N ALA A 415 5.71 -11.67 -13.52
CA ALA A 415 4.96 -12.85 -13.95
C ALA A 415 3.79 -13.20 -12.99
N SER A 416 3.96 -13.02 -11.67
CA SER A 416 2.92 -13.27 -10.67
C SER A 416 1.86 -12.17 -10.56
N TYR A 417 1.97 -11.09 -11.35
CA TYR A 417 0.97 -10.02 -11.32
C TYR A 417 -0.30 -10.46 -12.06
N ASN A 418 -1.44 -10.40 -11.41
CA ASN A 418 -2.73 -10.92 -11.90
C ASN A 418 -3.25 -10.31 -13.22
N ARG A 419 -2.60 -9.26 -13.75
CA ARG A 419 -2.96 -8.63 -15.01
C ARG A 419 -2.16 -9.14 -16.23
N VAL A 420 -1.19 -10.02 -15.99
CA VAL A 420 -0.41 -10.69 -17.04
C VAL A 420 -0.74 -12.18 -17.09
N VAL A 421 -0.27 -12.88 -18.09
CA VAL A 421 -0.35 -14.34 -18.21
C VAL A 421 1.06 -14.91 -18.00
N ALA A 422 1.24 -15.66 -16.91
CA ALA A 422 2.50 -16.32 -16.60
C ALA A 422 2.61 -17.67 -17.32
N VAL A 423 3.70 -17.85 -18.08
CA VAL A 423 3.92 -19.02 -18.92
C VAL A 423 5.05 -19.88 -18.36
N GLY A 424 4.73 -21.10 -17.97
CA GLY A 424 5.69 -22.13 -17.59
C GLY A 424 6.12 -23.00 -18.78
N ALA A 425 7.13 -23.83 -18.57
CA ALA A 425 7.77 -24.62 -19.61
C ALA A 425 7.55 -26.12 -19.47
N ILE A 426 7.28 -26.79 -20.58
CA ILE A 426 7.31 -28.25 -20.70
C ILE A 426 8.43 -28.69 -21.64
N ASN A 427 8.92 -29.91 -21.42
CA ASN A 427 9.83 -30.61 -22.30
C ASN A 427 9.09 -31.43 -23.39
N SER A 428 9.87 -32.07 -24.28
CA SER A 428 9.32 -32.90 -25.36
C SER A 428 8.54 -34.15 -24.94
N MET A 429 8.55 -34.47 -23.64
CA MET A 429 7.75 -35.53 -23.03
C MET A 429 6.45 -35.03 -22.41
N GLY A 430 6.15 -33.73 -22.53
CA GLY A 430 5.00 -33.08 -21.88
C GLY A 430 5.10 -33.01 -20.37
N ILE A 431 6.32 -32.99 -19.84
CA ILE A 431 6.61 -32.90 -18.41
C ILE A 431 7.08 -31.46 -18.12
N PRO A 432 6.55 -30.79 -17.09
CA PRO A 432 7.08 -29.51 -16.64
C PRO A 432 8.57 -29.59 -16.38
N THR A 433 9.32 -28.66 -16.89
CA THR A 433 10.79 -28.65 -16.79
C THR A 433 11.25 -28.41 -15.36
N ASP A 434 12.44 -28.94 -15.03
CA ASP A 434 12.99 -28.78 -13.69
C ASP A 434 13.40 -27.32 -13.41
N TYR A 435 13.85 -26.62 -14.44
CA TYR A 435 14.32 -25.23 -14.33
C TYR A 435 13.19 -24.21 -14.11
N MET A 436 11.95 -24.47 -14.57
CA MET A 436 10.87 -23.47 -14.48
C MET A 436 10.53 -23.13 -13.02
N ASN A 437 10.20 -21.90 -12.78
CA ASN A 437 9.60 -21.46 -11.51
C ASN A 437 8.14 -21.93 -11.43
N LYS A 438 7.72 -22.37 -10.26
CA LYS A 438 6.44 -23.03 -10.01
C LYS A 438 5.69 -22.33 -8.87
N GLY A 439 4.42 -22.03 -9.08
CA GLY A 439 3.60 -21.39 -8.06
C GLY A 439 2.14 -21.25 -8.48
N PRO A 440 1.24 -20.88 -7.58
CA PRO A 440 -0.19 -20.72 -7.88
C PRO A 440 -0.48 -19.58 -8.86
N TRP A 441 0.52 -18.77 -9.16
CA TRP A 441 0.48 -17.65 -10.09
C TRP A 441 0.89 -18.02 -11.53
N VAL A 442 1.42 -19.23 -11.75
CA VAL A 442 1.62 -19.73 -13.12
C VAL A 442 0.27 -19.96 -13.76
N ASP A 443 0.02 -19.43 -14.95
CA ASP A 443 -1.28 -19.48 -15.60
C ASP A 443 -1.39 -20.64 -16.60
N VAL A 444 -0.34 -20.89 -17.44
CA VAL A 444 -0.39 -21.87 -18.53
C VAL A 444 1.01 -22.41 -18.83
N LEU A 445 1.08 -23.62 -19.39
CA LEU A 445 2.32 -24.24 -19.81
C LEU A 445 2.40 -24.31 -21.34
N ALA A 446 3.64 -24.15 -21.87
CA ALA A 446 3.95 -24.30 -23.28
C ALA A 446 5.32 -24.96 -23.49
N PRO A 447 5.69 -25.41 -24.72
CA PRO A 447 6.99 -25.99 -25.00
C PRO A 447 8.14 -25.02 -24.74
N GLY A 448 8.95 -25.29 -23.69
CA GLY A 448 10.18 -24.59 -23.41
C GLY A 448 11.43 -25.42 -23.73
N GLY A 449 11.23 -26.73 -23.88
CA GLY A 449 12.27 -27.68 -24.28
C GLY A 449 13.28 -27.98 -23.19
N THR A 450 14.20 -28.87 -23.54
CA THR A 450 15.45 -29.18 -22.80
C THR A 450 16.57 -29.34 -23.79
N THR A 451 17.78 -28.93 -23.42
CA THR A 451 19.00 -29.00 -24.28
C THR A 451 20.11 -29.78 -23.60
N ASP A 452 19.75 -30.92 -23.00
CA ASP A 452 20.71 -31.79 -22.35
C ASP A 452 21.83 -32.26 -23.33
N ALA A 453 23.01 -32.54 -22.80
CA ALA A 453 24.17 -32.93 -23.59
C ALA A 453 23.85 -34.12 -24.52
N GLY A 454 23.94 -33.90 -25.84
CA GLY A 454 23.66 -34.89 -26.88
C GLY A 454 22.21 -34.97 -27.34
N GLU A 455 21.26 -34.20 -26.73
CA GLU A 455 19.83 -34.19 -27.05
C GLU A 455 19.28 -32.81 -27.34
N VAL A 456 20.10 -31.94 -27.89
CA VAL A 456 19.79 -30.51 -28.13
C VAL A 456 18.52 -30.29 -28.96
N TYR A 457 18.20 -31.23 -29.84
CA TYR A 457 17.01 -31.24 -30.68
C TYR A 457 15.69 -31.30 -29.89
N LYS A 458 15.75 -31.52 -28.54
CA LYS A 458 14.63 -31.40 -27.64
C LYS A 458 14.35 -29.96 -27.17
N GLY A 459 15.26 -29.04 -27.50
CA GLY A 459 15.04 -27.60 -27.35
C GLY A 459 14.01 -27.06 -28.34
N VAL A 460 13.75 -25.80 -28.31
CA VAL A 460 12.90 -25.03 -29.24
C VAL A 460 13.80 -24.46 -30.33
N LEU A 461 13.52 -24.83 -31.58
CA LEU A 461 14.27 -24.31 -32.74
C LEU A 461 13.64 -23.01 -33.22
N SER A 462 14.47 -21.96 -33.38
CA SER A 462 14.02 -20.65 -33.88
C SER A 462 15.18 -19.87 -34.52
N THR A 463 14.89 -18.66 -35.02
CA THR A 463 15.85 -17.75 -35.66
C THR A 463 16.83 -17.14 -34.64
N VAL A 464 18.07 -16.89 -35.07
CA VAL A 464 19.06 -16.08 -34.35
C VAL A 464 19.71 -15.10 -35.28
N PRO A 465 20.26 -13.97 -34.84
CA PRO A 465 20.92 -13.01 -35.74
C PRO A 465 22.02 -13.62 -36.57
N LYS A 466 22.23 -13.10 -37.77
CA LYS A 466 23.38 -13.49 -38.62
C LYS A 466 24.69 -13.33 -37.87
N ASN A 467 25.51 -14.36 -37.91
CA ASN A 467 26.78 -14.42 -37.16
C ASN A 467 26.61 -14.35 -35.64
N PHE A 468 25.51 -14.88 -35.13
CA PHE A 468 25.28 -14.97 -33.69
C PHE A 468 26.45 -15.69 -32.99
N VAL A 469 27.16 -14.95 -32.14
CA VAL A 469 28.16 -15.49 -31.22
C VAL A 469 27.53 -15.42 -29.84
N ASN A 470 27.29 -16.56 -29.22
CA ASN A 470 26.84 -16.58 -27.83
C ASN A 470 27.95 -16.06 -26.93
N LEU A 471 27.79 -14.87 -26.39
CA LEU A 471 28.73 -14.22 -25.47
C LEU A 471 28.57 -14.71 -24.03
N SER A 472 27.64 -15.63 -23.75
CA SER A 472 27.55 -16.20 -22.40
C SER A 472 28.82 -17.00 -22.11
N THR A 473 29.66 -16.43 -21.29
CA THR A 473 30.95 -16.94 -20.84
C THR A 473 30.76 -18.08 -19.82
N GLY A 474 30.17 -19.19 -20.28
CA GLY A 474 30.30 -20.49 -19.62
C GLY A 474 31.58 -21.16 -20.10
N PRO A 475 32.11 -22.18 -19.39
CA PRO A 475 33.37 -22.83 -19.70
C PRO A 475 33.42 -23.63 -21.03
N TYR A 476 32.42 -23.43 -21.88
CA TYR A 476 32.32 -24.09 -23.18
C TYR A 476 32.56 -23.07 -24.29
N PRO A 477 33.75 -23.10 -24.89
CA PRO A 477 34.08 -22.21 -26.01
C PRO A 477 33.23 -22.56 -27.23
N ASN A 478 32.57 -21.54 -27.76
CA ASN A 478 32.18 -21.40 -29.20
C ASN A 478 32.06 -22.69 -29.99
N THR A 479 31.00 -23.47 -29.84
CA THR A 479 30.62 -24.39 -30.92
C THR A 479 29.14 -24.79 -30.73
N ASP A 480 28.33 -24.34 -31.68
CA ASP A 480 27.28 -25.11 -32.32
C ASP A 480 25.93 -25.22 -31.61
N PHE A 481 25.37 -24.07 -31.16
CA PHE A 481 23.93 -23.94 -30.93
C PHE A 481 23.13 -23.85 -32.21
N THR A 482 23.81 -23.51 -33.31
CA THR A 482 23.21 -23.29 -34.62
C THR A 482 23.10 -24.61 -35.37
N LEU A 483 22.18 -24.65 -36.33
CA LEU A 483 22.16 -25.79 -37.28
C LEU A 483 23.46 -25.85 -38.04
N PRO A 484 24.07 -27.05 -38.24
CA PRO A 484 25.36 -27.19 -38.90
C PRO A 484 25.40 -26.60 -40.30
N ASP A 485 24.26 -26.59 -40.98
CA ASP A 485 24.13 -26.11 -42.37
C ASP A 485 23.66 -24.64 -42.46
N ASN A 486 23.18 -24.05 -41.33
CA ASN A 486 22.73 -22.66 -41.32
C ASN A 486 22.82 -22.02 -39.92
N PRO A 487 23.83 -21.17 -39.68
CA PRO A 487 24.08 -20.57 -38.35
C PRO A 487 23.05 -19.51 -37.92
N ASN A 488 22.06 -19.21 -38.76
CA ASN A 488 21.01 -18.24 -38.45
C ASN A 488 19.85 -18.85 -37.64
N TYR A 489 19.92 -20.14 -37.29
CA TYR A 489 18.91 -20.87 -36.52
C TYR A 489 19.56 -21.67 -35.39
N ALA A 490 18.94 -21.65 -34.23
CA ALA A 490 19.43 -22.32 -33.03
C ALA A 490 18.36 -23.00 -32.21
N TYR A 491 18.72 -24.05 -31.48
CA TYR A 491 17.91 -24.61 -30.40
C TYR A 491 18.19 -23.89 -29.10
N ALA A 492 17.13 -23.58 -28.35
CA ALA A 492 17.22 -23.01 -27.02
C ALA A 492 16.20 -23.65 -26.07
N GLN A 493 16.49 -23.56 -24.77
CA GLN A 493 15.52 -23.96 -23.73
C GLN A 493 15.24 -22.80 -22.78
N GLY A 494 14.08 -22.83 -22.15
CA GLY A 494 13.69 -21.85 -21.13
C GLY A 494 12.20 -21.55 -21.14
N THR A 495 11.72 -20.96 -20.07
CA THR A 495 10.38 -20.36 -20.03
C THR A 495 10.28 -19.20 -21.02
N SER A 496 11.42 -18.61 -21.36
CA SER A 496 11.56 -17.62 -22.44
C SER A 496 11.19 -18.17 -23.83
N MET A 497 11.36 -19.48 -24.07
CA MET A 497 10.99 -20.13 -25.35
C MET A 497 9.54 -20.62 -25.30
N ALA A 498 9.00 -20.91 -24.10
CA ALA A 498 7.60 -21.27 -23.91
C ALA A 498 6.66 -20.07 -24.13
N THR A 499 7.01 -18.90 -23.63
CA THR A 499 6.20 -17.68 -23.70
C THR A 499 5.81 -17.27 -25.11
N PRO A 500 6.71 -17.23 -26.11
CA PRO A 500 6.35 -16.84 -27.48
C PRO A 500 5.38 -17.80 -28.17
N HIS A 501 5.30 -19.07 -27.77
CA HIS A 501 4.26 -19.98 -28.26
C HIS A 501 2.87 -19.48 -27.87
N VAL A 502 2.67 -19.17 -26.60
CA VAL A 502 1.39 -18.67 -26.08
C VAL A 502 1.07 -17.29 -26.67
N THR A 503 2.08 -16.42 -26.81
CA THR A 503 1.93 -15.10 -27.43
C THR A 503 1.52 -15.22 -28.91
N GLY A 504 2.13 -16.14 -29.65
CA GLY A 504 1.78 -16.40 -31.05
C GLY A 504 0.35 -16.94 -31.21
N ILE A 505 -0.06 -17.88 -30.35
CA ILE A 505 -1.45 -18.39 -30.32
C ILE A 505 -2.42 -17.26 -29.97
N ALA A 506 -2.09 -16.42 -29.03
CA ALA A 506 -2.90 -15.26 -28.66
C ALA A 506 -3.08 -14.31 -29.88
N ALA A 507 -2.02 -14.08 -30.61
CA ALA A 507 -2.08 -13.27 -31.83
C ALA A 507 -2.96 -13.91 -32.93
N LEU A 508 -2.94 -15.25 -33.07
CA LEU A 508 -3.89 -15.97 -33.95
C LEU A 508 -5.34 -15.81 -33.48
N VAL A 509 -5.59 -15.88 -32.18
CA VAL A 509 -6.93 -15.69 -31.59
C VAL A 509 -7.45 -14.28 -31.89
N VAL A 510 -6.61 -13.24 -31.67
CA VAL A 510 -6.97 -11.84 -32.01
C VAL A 510 -7.23 -11.71 -33.52
N SER A 511 -6.41 -12.33 -34.38
CA SER A 511 -6.57 -12.32 -35.83
C SER A 511 -7.92 -12.91 -36.25
N LYS A 512 -8.32 -14.05 -35.68
CA LYS A 512 -9.59 -14.73 -36.03
C LYS A 512 -10.81 -14.05 -35.40
N PHE A 513 -10.82 -13.85 -34.11
CA PHE A 513 -12.00 -13.47 -33.35
C PHE A 513 -12.14 -11.97 -33.14
N GLY A 514 -11.04 -11.22 -33.14
CA GLY A 514 -11.04 -9.77 -32.98
C GLY A 514 -11.45 -9.04 -34.28
N ARG A 515 -11.05 -9.58 -35.46
CA ARG A 515 -11.28 -8.97 -36.79
C ARG A 515 -12.72 -8.51 -37.01
N ASN A 516 -13.70 -9.31 -36.66
CA ASN A 516 -15.13 -9.06 -36.91
C ASN A 516 -15.94 -8.80 -35.63
N ASN A 517 -15.27 -8.65 -34.48
CA ASN A 517 -15.93 -8.38 -33.19
C ASN A 517 -15.51 -7.02 -32.63
N PRO A 518 -16.34 -5.98 -32.78
CA PRO A 518 -16.01 -4.65 -32.27
C PRO A 518 -15.89 -4.59 -30.73
N ASN A 519 -16.44 -5.57 -30.04
CA ASN A 519 -16.42 -5.66 -28.57
C ASN A 519 -15.36 -6.62 -28.01
N PHE A 520 -14.48 -7.17 -28.87
CA PHE A 520 -13.42 -8.08 -28.42
C PHE A 520 -12.42 -7.35 -27.51
N THR A 521 -12.16 -7.93 -26.35
CA THR A 521 -11.32 -7.36 -25.29
C THR A 521 -10.16 -8.31 -24.94
N ASN A 522 -9.16 -7.77 -24.22
CA ASN A 522 -8.09 -8.58 -23.66
C ASN A 522 -8.60 -9.60 -22.63
N ASP A 523 -9.70 -9.32 -21.90
CA ASP A 523 -10.33 -10.31 -21.04
C ASP A 523 -10.90 -11.49 -21.82
N ASP A 524 -11.49 -11.23 -23.01
CA ASP A 524 -11.97 -12.30 -23.90
C ASP A 524 -10.81 -13.15 -24.42
N LEU A 525 -9.70 -12.48 -24.80
CA LEU A 525 -8.47 -13.16 -25.21
C LEU A 525 -7.93 -14.04 -24.09
N ARG A 526 -7.78 -13.47 -22.88
CA ARG A 526 -7.24 -14.19 -21.73
C ARG A 526 -8.05 -15.45 -21.42
N ARG A 527 -9.38 -15.33 -21.35
CA ARG A 527 -10.26 -16.49 -21.12
C ARG A 527 -10.11 -17.56 -22.18
N ARG A 528 -9.99 -17.14 -23.44
CA ARG A 528 -9.85 -18.06 -24.56
C ARG A 528 -8.51 -18.80 -24.53
N ILE A 529 -7.41 -18.10 -24.22
CA ILE A 529 -6.08 -18.72 -24.08
C ILE A 529 -6.07 -19.69 -22.89
N LEU A 530 -6.53 -19.26 -21.71
CA LEU A 530 -6.51 -20.10 -20.52
C LEU A 530 -7.56 -21.21 -20.57
N GLY A 531 -8.61 -21.04 -21.39
CA GLY A 531 -9.58 -22.10 -21.67
C GLY A 531 -9.13 -23.12 -22.70
N ALA A 532 -8.15 -22.80 -23.54
CA ALA A 532 -7.69 -23.66 -24.61
C ALA A 532 -6.45 -24.46 -24.21
N VAL A 533 -6.62 -25.37 -23.26
CA VAL A 533 -5.53 -26.16 -22.73
C VAL A 533 -5.84 -27.65 -22.78
N LYS A 534 -4.80 -28.43 -23.07
CA LYS A 534 -4.84 -29.88 -22.85
C LYS A 534 -4.82 -30.13 -21.35
N PRO A 535 -5.40 -31.22 -20.85
CA PRO A 535 -5.22 -31.61 -19.47
C PRO A 535 -3.73 -31.60 -19.11
N ALA A 536 -3.38 -30.95 -18.00
CA ALA A 536 -2.02 -31.03 -17.47
C ALA A 536 -1.63 -32.50 -17.38
N SER A 537 -0.46 -32.84 -17.92
CA SER A 537 -0.11 -34.26 -18.04
C SER A 537 -0.33 -34.99 -16.71
N PRO A 538 -1.13 -36.06 -16.69
CA PRO A 538 -1.32 -36.86 -15.49
C PRO A 538 -0.01 -37.47 -14.96
N TYR A 539 1.08 -37.30 -15.68
CA TYR A 539 2.43 -37.77 -15.31
C TYR A 539 3.11 -36.89 -14.26
N ALA A 540 2.97 -35.55 -14.35
CA ALA A 540 3.64 -34.68 -13.41
C ALA A 540 2.88 -34.60 -12.06
N VAL A 541 1.55 -34.49 -12.09
CA VAL A 541 0.72 -34.39 -10.87
C VAL A 541 0.63 -35.70 -10.10
N LYS A 542 0.67 -36.86 -10.78
CA LYS A 542 0.65 -38.16 -10.12
C LYS A 542 1.97 -38.55 -9.45
N SER A 543 3.07 -37.96 -9.89
CA SER A 543 4.39 -38.22 -9.33
C SER A 543 4.79 -37.28 -8.19
N ASP A 544 4.24 -36.07 -8.11
CA ASP A 544 4.54 -35.09 -7.07
C ASP A 544 3.30 -34.26 -6.68
N ALA A 545 2.73 -34.61 -5.53
CA ALA A 545 1.57 -33.92 -4.96
C ALA A 545 1.87 -32.44 -4.62
N ASN A 546 3.15 -32.05 -4.51
CA ASN A 546 3.54 -30.66 -4.24
C ASN A 546 3.39 -29.75 -5.47
N LEU A 547 3.18 -30.32 -6.66
CA LEU A 547 3.00 -29.57 -7.91
C LEU A 547 1.51 -29.24 -8.19
N ALA A 548 0.59 -29.83 -7.46
CA ALA A 548 -0.83 -29.57 -7.64
C ALA A 548 -1.15 -28.08 -7.43
N GLY A 549 -1.81 -27.46 -8.40
CA GLY A 549 -2.17 -26.04 -8.36
C GLY A 549 -1.03 -25.04 -8.56
N LYS A 550 0.18 -25.49 -8.98
CA LYS A 550 1.37 -24.63 -9.16
C LYS A 550 1.89 -24.58 -10.59
N MET A 551 1.18 -25.17 -11.54
CA MET A 551 1.60 -25.34 -12.93
C MET A 551 0.57 -24.78 -13.91
N GLY A 552 -0.30 -23.90 -13.46
CA GLY A 552 -1.35 -23.32 -14.30
C GLY A 552 -2.47 -24.28 -14.64
N VAL A 553 -3.27 -23.88 -15.65
CA VAL A 553 -4.50 -24.60 -16.06
C VAL A 553 -4.22 -25.78 -17.00
N GLY A 554 -3.01 -25.91 -17.52
CA GLY A 554 -2.59 -27.02 -18.43
C GLY A 554 -1.68 -26.57 -19.55
N PHE A 555 -1.49 -27.44 -20.54
CA PHE A 555 -0.68 -27.17 -21.75
C PHE A 555 -1.55 -26.48 -22.79
N ILE A 556 -1.05 -25.40 -23.35
CA ILE A 556 -1.75 -24.65 -24.40
C ILE A 556 -2.00 -25.53 -25.64
N ASP A 557 -3.14 -25.34 -26.25
CA ASP A 557 -3.59 -26.00 -27.48
C ASP A 557 -4.07 -24.98 -28.50
N ALA A 558 -3.34 -24.80 -29.57
CA ALA A 558 -3.63 -23.80 -30.58
C ALA A 558 -4.90 -24.13 -31.38
N ASP A 559 -5.12 -25.42 -31.70
CA ASP A 559 -6.32 -25.85 -32.43
C ASP A 559 -7.58 -25.56 -31.64
N PHE A 560 -7.51 -25.83 -30.36
CA PHE A 560 -8.62 -25.58 -29.45
C PHE A 560 -8.84 -24.08 -29.19
N ALA A 561 -7.76 -23.28 -29.10
CA ALA A 561 -7.86 -21.81 -28.97
C ALA A 561 -8.62 -21.18 -30.18
N LEU A 562 -8.45 -21.77 -31.38
CA LEU A 562 -9.06 -21.29 -32.61
C LEU A 562 -10.37 -22.02 -32.96
N SER A 563 -10.86 -22.91 -32.14
CA SER A 563 -12.14 -23.56 -32.37
C SER A 563 -13.28 -22.57 -32.18
N ASP A 564 -14.34 -22.72 -33.02
CA ASP A 564 -15.55 -21.94 -32.89
C ASP A 564 -16.28 -22.40 -31.63
N ALA A 565 -16.80 -21.42 -30.87
CA ALA A 565 -17.46 -21.71 -29.62
C ALA A 565 -18.79 -22.43 -29.82
N GLU A 566 -19.07 -23.45 -29.01
CA GLU A 566 -20.44 -23.89 -28.78
C GLU A 566 -21.21 -22.81 -28.02
N THR A 567 -22.53 -22.86 -28.07
CA THR A 567 -23.42 -21.84 -27.48
C THR A 567 -23.98 -22.24 -26.11
N VAL A 568 -23.67 -23.44 -25.66
CA VAL A 568 -24.05 -23.92 -24.33
C VAL A 568 -23.36 -23.10 -23.24
N LYS A 569 -24.08 -22.75 -22.21
CA LYS A 569 -23.56 -21.91 -21.12
C LYS A 569 -23.49 -22.71 -19.84
N PRO A 570 -22.45 -22.52 -19.02
CA PRO A 570 -22.42 -23.11 -17.70
C PRO A 570 -23.60 -22.68 -16.83
N GLU A 571 -23.96 -23.50 -15.86
CA GLU A 571 -24.92 -23.13 -14.82
C GLU A 571 -24.36 -21.97 -13.97
N ALA A 572 -25.25 -21.08 -13.53
CA ALA A 572 -24.84 -19.98 -12.65
C ALA A 572 -24.45 -20.49 -11.26
N PRO A 573 -23.36 -19.99 -10.67
CA PRO A 573 -22.98 -20.37 -9.33
C PRO A 573 -23.93 -19.77 -8.27
N VAL A 574 -24.04 -20.43 -7.13
CA VAL A 574 -24.68 -19.87 -5.92
C VAL A 574 -23.57 -19.35 -5.02
N VAL A 575 -23.50 -18.04 -4.85
CA VAL A 575 -22.45 -17.38 -4.09
C VAL A 575 -22.93 -17.01 -2.70
N THR A 576 -22.16 -17.36 -1.69
CA THR A 576 -22.37 -16.97 -0.30
C THR A 576 -21.15 -16.22 0.23
N VAL A 577 -21.37 -15.35 1.22
CA VAL A 577 -20.29 -14.61 1.87
C VAL A 577 -20.10 -15.19 3.27
N THR A 578 -18.85 -15.49 3.61
CA THR A 578 -18.46 -15.78 4.99
C THR A 578 -17.92 -14.50 5.60
N ASP A 579 -18.54 -14.06 6.69
CA ASP A 579 -18.10 -12.91 7.46
C ASP A 579 -16.91 -13.31 8.35
N TYR A 580 -15.71 -12.84 8.01
CA TYR A 580 -14.50 -12.99 8.85
C TYR A 580 -14.41 -11.94 9.97
N SER A 581 -15.42 -11.15 10.14
CA SER A 581 -15.44 -10.05 11.09
C SER A 581 -15.28 -10.45 12.57
N ALA A 582 -15.25 -11.73 12.87
CA ALA A 582 -15.05 -12.25 14.24
C ALA A 582 -13.65 -12.85 14.48
N ASP A 583 -12.79 -12.93 13.46
CA ASP A 583 -11.48 -13.59 13.56
C ASP A 583 -10.35 -12.53 13.50
N ALA A 584 -9.82 -12.18 14.68
CA ALA A 584 -8.76 -11.19 14.83
C ALA A 584 -7.44 -11.59 14.11
N GLU A 585 -7.23 -12.86 13.82
CA GLU A 585 -6.03 -13.37 13.12
C GLU A 585 -6.14 -13.21 11.60
N LYS A 586 -7.35 -13.08 11.04
CA LYS A 586 -7.58 -13.03 9.59
C LYS A 586 -7.81 -11.63 9.00
N GLY A 587 -7.80 -10.60 9.83
CA GLY A 587 -8.02 -9.21 9.41
C GLY A 587 -9.51 -8.86 9.30
N TYR A 588 -9.94 -7.85 10.02
CA TYR A 588 -11.34 -7.42 10.20
C TYR A 588 -12.05 -6.95 8.92
N TYR A 589 -11.33 -6.82 7.81
CA TYR A 589 -11.83 -6.26 6.55
C TYR A 589 -11.60 -7.17 5.37
N ASP A 590 -11.26 -8.43 5.63
CA ASP A 590 -11.24 -9.46 4.61
C ASP A 590 -12.64 -10.07 4.51
N ALA A 591 -13.09 -10.30 3.29
CA ALA A 591 -14.32 -11.01 3.02
C ALA A 591 -14.04 -12.22 2.18
N GLN A 592 -14.56 -13.37 2.58
CA GLN A 592 -14.51 -14.59 1.78
C GLN A 592 -15.86 -14.86 1.13
N ILE A 593 -15.83 -15.05 -0.17
CA ILE A 593 -16.97 -15.63 -0.89
C ILE A 593 -16.74 -17.12 -1.10
N ASN A 594 -17.82 -17.88 -1.09
CA ASN A 594 -17.82 -19.31 -1.29
C ASN A 594 -18.86 -19.67 -2.35
N TRP A 595 -18.52 -20.64 -3.20
CA TRP A 595 -19.42 -21.23 -4.18
C TRP A 595 -19.02 -22.69 -4.42
N LYS A 596 -19.71 -23.37 -5.34
CA LYS A 596 -19.36 -24.71 -5.76
C LYS A 596 -19.18 -24.74 -7.26
N VAL A 597 -18.32 -25.63 -7.74
CA VAL A 597 -18.17 -25.90 -9.17
C VAL A 597 -19.52 -26.27 -9.76
N THR A 598 -19.93 -25.55 -10.81
CA THR A 598 -21.21 -25.71 -11.49
C THR A 598 -21.07 -26.62 -12.71
N ALA A 599 -22.20 -27.19 -13.15
CA ALA A 599 -22.24 -27.99 -14.36
C ALA A 599 -22.10 -27.15 -15.64
N ASP A 600 -21.59 -27.80 -16.69
CA ASP A 600 -21.50 -27.28 -18.02
C ASP A 600 -21.74 -28.45 -19.00
N GLU A 601 -22.86 -28.41 -19.70
CA GLU A 601 -23.30 -29.49 -20.60
C GLU A 601 -22.75 -29.38 -22.03
N ASP A 602 -21.65 -28.57 -22.21
CA ASP A 602 -20.96 -28.46 -23.47
C ASP A 602 -20.42 -29.82 -23.93
N ALA A 603 -20.73 -30.23 -25.14
CA ALA A 603 -20.31 -31.51 -25.73
C ALA A 603 -18.78 -31.62 -25.91
N LEU A 604 -18.11 -30.45 -26.06
CA LEU A 604 -16.65 -30.37 -26.16
C LEU A 604 -15.96 -30.33 -24.79
N ASN A 605 -16.72 -30.29 -23.70
CA ASN A 605 -16.24 -30.34 -22.34
C ASN A 605 -16.33 -31.77 -21.77
N PRO A 606 -15.26 -32.58 -21.81
CA PRO A 606 -15.31 -33.97 -21.38
C PRO A 606 -15.58 -34.14 -19.89
N GLN A 607 -15.54 -33.07 -19.12
CA GLN A 607 -15.74 -33.11 -17.67
C GLN A 607 -17.09 -32.57 -17.24
N HIS A 608 -17.82 -31.93 -18.18
CA HIS A 608 -19.15 -31.37 -17.92
C HIS A 608 -19.18 -30.38 -16.75
N THR A 609 -18.09 -29.58 -16.58
CA THR A 609 -17.97 -28.61 -15.51
C THR A 609 -17.60 -27.22 -16.08
N ALA A 610 -18.06 -26.16 -15.42
CA ALA A 610 -17.58 -24.83 -15.71
C ALA A 610 -16.05 -24.79 -15.64
N PHE A 611 -15.42 -24.14 -16.62
CA PHE A 611 -13.96 -24.06 -16.72
C PHE A 611 -13.36 -23.06 -15.74
N SER A 612 -14.04 -21.93 -15.57
CA SER A 612 -13.54 -20.83 -14.71
C SER A 612 -14.67 -19.96 -14.19
N TYR A 613 -14.34 -19.14 -13.20
CA TYR A 613 -15.22 -18.13 -12.62
C TYR A 613 -14.58 -16.76 -12.74
N ASP A 614 -15.24 -15.85 -13.44
CA ASP A 614 -14.91 -14.41 -13.49
C ASP A 614 -15.55 -13.76 -12.26
N ILE A 615 -14.70 -13.26 -11.35
CA ILE A 615 -15.08 -12.72 -10.05
C ILE A 615 -14.71 -11.26 -10.02
N ARG A 616 -15.70 -10.40 -9.78
CA ARG A 616 -15.50 -8.94 -9.76
C ARG A 616 -16.08 -8.35 -8.48
N LEU A 617 -15.26 -7.60 -7.77
CA LEU A 617 -15.65 -6.89 -6.56
C LEU A 617 -15.88 -5.42 -6.89
N TYR A 618 -16.98 -4.87 -6.41
CA TYR A 618 -17.38 -3.47 -6.59
C TYR A 618 -17.75 -2.85 -5.24
N LYS A 619 -17.58 -1.52 -5.14
CA LYS A 619 -18.33 -0.77 -4.14
C LYS A 619 -19.78 -0.72 -4.59
N LYS A 620 -20.73 -0.98 -3.69
CA LYS A 620 -22.17 -0.98 -4.03
C LYS A 620 -22.64 0.37 -4.57
N ALA A 621 -22.02 1.46 -4.12
CA ALA A 621 -22.33 2.81 -4.58
C ALA A 621 -21.88 3.10 -6.02
N ASP A 622 -20.85 2.39 -6.50
CA ASP A 622 -20.32 2.51 -7.87
C ASP A 622 -19.95 1.14 -8.42
N GLN A 623 -20.73 0.65 -9.36
CA GLN A 623 -20.52 -0.63 -10.03
C GLN A 623 -20.06 -0.47 -11.48
N THR A 624 -19.56 0.69 -11.85
CA THR A 624 -19.09 0.96 -13.23
C THR A 624 -17.71 0.36 -13.49
N GLN A 625 -16.84 0.34 -12.46
CA GLN A 625 -15.52 -0.26 -12.51
C GLN A 625 -15.31 -1.16 -11.31
N PRO A 626 -14.87 -2.40 -11.49
CA PRO A 626 -14.51 -3.26 -10.37
C PRO A 626 -13.26 -2.73 -9.66
N ILE A 627 -13.25 -2.79 -8.35
CA ILE A 627 -12.06 -2.47 -7.56
C ILE A 627 -11.06 -3.64 -7.54
N GLN A 628 -11.57 -4.86 -7.71
CA GLN A 628 -10.77 -6.06 -7.93
C GLN A 628 -11.46 -6.94 -8.97
N SER A 629 -10.67 -7.52 -9.86
CA SER A 629 -11.09 -8.52 -10.85
C SER A 629 -10.12 -9.68 -10.84
N LEU A 630 -10.63 -10.87 -10.80
CA LEU A 630 -9.81 -12.08 -10.81
C LEU A 630 -10.57 -13.23 -11.45
N MET A 631 -9.83 -14.23 -11.91
CA MET A 631 -10.37 -15.46 -12.43
C MET A 631 -9.95 -16.64 -11.55
N ARG A 632 -10.88 -17.53 -11.26
CA ARG A 632 -10.62 -18.79 -10.58
C ARG A 632 -10.96 -19.94 -11.51
N TYR A 633 -10.01 -20.83 -11.68
CA TYR A 633 -10.18 -22.01 -12.53
C TYR A 633 -10.71 -23.18 -11.73
N SER A 634 -11.64 -23.89 -12.31
CA SER A 634 -12.23 -25.13 -11.79
C SER A 634 -11.86 -26.35 -12.62
N TYR A 635 -10.86 -26.21 -13.45
CA TYR A 635 -10.40 -27.25 -14.35
C TYR A 635 -10.14 -28.55 -13.59
N GLU A 636 -10.67 -29.69 -14.13
CA GLU A 636 -10.63 -31.01 -13.52
C GLU A 636 -11.33 -31.18 -12.16
N MET A 637 -11.97 -30.16 -11.62
CA MET A 637 -12.72 -30.25 -10.38
C MET A 637 -14.13 -30.79 -10.67
N PRO A 638 -14.59 -31.84 -9.96
CA PRO A 638 -15.96 -32.36 -10.10
C PRO A 638 -17.02 -31.30 -9.77
N VAL A 639 -18.18 -31.38 -10.40
CA VAL A 639 -19.35 -30.57 -10.03
C VAL A 639 -19.63 -30.68 -8.53
N GLY A 640 -19.90 -29.58 -7.88
CA GLY A 640 -20.15 -29.51 -6.44
C GLY A 640 -18.90 -29.34 -5.57
N THR A 641 -17.69 -29.37 -6.15
CA THR A 641 -16.45 -29.09 -5.39
C THR A 641 -16.50 -27.65 -4.82
N PRO A 642 -16.25 -27.47 -3.50
CA PRO A 642 -16.20 -26.16 -2.89
C PRO A 642 -15.06 -25.29 -3.46
N MET A 643 -15.37 -24.05 -3.73
CA MET A 643 -14.42 -23.01 -4.12
C MET A 643 -14.58 -21.77 -3.23
N GLU A 644 -13.52 -21.06 -3.03
CA GLU A 644 -13.50 -19.85 -2.21
C GLU A 644 -12.59 -18.79 -2.79
N GLN A 645 -12.88 -17.53 -2.44
CA GLN A 645 -12.03 -16.39 -2.73
C GLN A 645 -12.09 -15.39 -1.58
N THR A 646 -10.94 -15.06 -1.03
CA THR A 646 -10.80 -13.99 -0.04
C THR A 646 -10.40 -12.69 -0.72
N PHE A 647 -11.06 -11.61 -0.33
CA PHE A 647 -10.69 -10.24 -0.66
C PHE A 647 -10.07 -9.59 0.56
N THR A 648 -8.90 -9.00 0.39
CA THR A 648 -8.14 -8.37 1.48
C THR A 648 -7.96 -6.88 1.25
N GLY A 649 -7.67 -6.14 2.33
CA GLY A 649 -7.36 -4.72 2.26
C GLY A 649 -8.55 -3.84 1.85
N LEU A 650 -9.76 -4.24 2.21
CA LEU A 650 -10.97 -3.49 1.92
C LEU A 650 -11.08 -2.27 2.84
N GLU A 651 -11.77 -1.23 2.38
CA GLU A 651 -12.07 -0.06 3.21
C GLU A 651 -13.11 -0.40 4.27
N THR A 652 -13.06 0.28 5.39
CA THR A 652 -13.95 0.07 6.53
C THR A 652 -15.31 0.74 6.31
N ASP A 653 -16.37 0.16 6.87
CA ASP A 653 -17.75 0.69 6.81
C ASP A 653 -18.28 0.93 5.39
N VAL A 654 -17.86 0.08 4.43
CA VAL A 654 -18.25 0.17 3.03
C VAL A 654 -19.11 -1.02 2.61
N ASP A 655 -20.20 -0.75 1.90
CA ASP A 655 -21.00 -1.77 1.23
C ASP A 655 -20.31 -2.22 -0.07
N TYR A 656 -20.09 -3.53 -0.21
CA TYR A 656 -19.54 -4.17 -1.39
C TYR A 656 -20.53 -5.10 -2.05
N VAL A 657 -20.33 -5.31 -3.35
CA VAL A 657 -21.04 -6.30 -4.16
C VAL A 657 -20.01 -7.11 -4.94
N VAL A 658 -20.07 -8.41 -4.79
CA VAL A 658 -19.30 -9.35 -5.62
C VAL A 658 -20.23 -9.91 -6.70
N LYS A 659 -19.72 -9.94 -7.91
CA LYS A 659 -20.36 -10.55 -9.08
C LYS A 659 -19.51 -11.73 -9.52
N VAL A 660 -20.13 -12.87 -9.70
CA VAL A 660 -19.47 -14.12 -10.11
C VAL A 660 -20.19 -14.68 -11.31
N VAL A 661 -19.44 -14.97 -12.36
CA VAL A 661 -19.95 -15.56 -13.61
C VAL A 661 -19.16 -16.81 -13.90
N ALA A 662 -19.81 -17.94 -14.02
CA ALA A 662 -19.20 -19.15 -14.54
C ALA A 662 -18.96 -19.02 -16.05
N CYS A 663 -17.79 -19.43 -16.50
CA CYS A 663 -17.40 -19.39 -17.90
C CYS A 663 -16.92 -20.77 -18.34
N ASP A 664 -17.31 -21.18 -19.55
CA ASP A 664 -16.72 -22.32 -20.22
C ASP A 664 -15.37 -21.95 -20.87
N ARG A 665 -14.79 -22.92 -21.58
CA ARG A 665 -13.54 -22.75 -22.34
C ARG A 665 -13.66 -21.77 -23.50
N PHE A 666 -14.87 -21.58 -24.03
CA PHE A 666 -15.16 -20.73 -25.19
C PHE A 666 -15.67 -19.34 -24.78
N ASN A 667 -15.69 -19.05 -23.47
CA ASN A 667 -16.22 -17.81 -22.92
C ASN A 667 -17.76 -17.67 -23.04
N ASN A 668 -18.50 -18.78 -23.17
CA ASN A 668 -19.92 -18.71 -22.91
C ASN A 668 -20.11 -18.48 -21.39
N ARG A 669 -20.96 -17.53 -21.09
CA ARG A 669 -21.09 -16.98 -19.73
C ARG A 669 -22.43 -17.36 -19.13
N SER A 670 -22.43 -17.88 -17.92
CA SER A 670 -23.64 -18.09 -17.13
C SER A 670 -24.39 -16.79 -16.84
N GLN A 671 -25.56 -16.90 -16.26
CA GLN A 671 -26.17 -15.77 -15.56
C GLN A 671 -25.22 -15.31 -14.41
N GLU A 672 -25.18 -14.00 -14.17
CA GLU A 672 -24.38 -13.39 -13.12
C GLU A 672 -25.01 -13.72 -11.75
N ALA A 673 -24.23 -14.31 -10.85
CA ALA A 673 -24.56 -14.44 -9.45
C ALA A 673 -23.99 -13.27 -8.68
N THR A 674 -24.75 -12.75 -7.72
CA THR A 674 -24.33 -11.61 -6.91
C THR A 674 -24.45 -11.93 -5.42
N ALA A 675 -23.46 -11.45 -4.64
CA ALA A 675 -23.52 -11.45 -3.20
C ALA A 675 -23.07 -10.08 -2.66
N GLY A 676 -23.74 -9.59 -1.64
CA GLY A 676 -23.42 -8.31 -1.01
C GLY A 676 -22.91 -8.51 0.41
N PHE A 677 -22.00 -7.66 0.86
CA PHE A 677 -21.55 -7.60 2.24
C PHE A 677 -21.15 -6.17 2.60
N ARG A 678 -21.04 -5.89 3.89
CA ARG A 678 -20.54 -4.64 4.43
C ARG A 678 -19.36 -4.91 5.34
N THR A 679 -18.29 -4.19 5.15
CA THR A 679 -17.15 -4.22 6.05
C THR A 679 -17.49 -3.50 7.36
N ARG A 680 -16.83 -3.87 8.47
CA ARG A 680 -17.08 -3.22 9.76
C ARG A 680 -16.55 -1.80 9.80
N LEU A 681 -17.13 -1.00 10.70
CA LEU A 681 -16.58 0.29 11.08
C LEU A 681 -15.27 0.05 11.86
N ASN A 682 -14.22 0.72 11.49
CA ASN A 682 -12.98 0.76 12.25
C ASN A 682 -13.06 1.85 13.32
N HIS A 683 -12.82 1.49 14.57
CA HIS A 683 -12.73 2.44 15.67
C HIS A 683 -11.25 2.74 15.93
N ALA A 684 -10.86 3.99 15.74
CA ALA A 684 -9.51 4.41 16.05
C ALA A 684 -9.19 4.24 17.55
N PRO A 685 -7.94 3.93 17.93
CA PRO A 685 -7.54 3.80 19.32
C PRO A 685 -7.70 5.12 20.07
N VAL A 686 -8.21 5.08 21.28
CA VAL A 686 -8.48 6.28 22.09
C VAL A 686 -7.85 6.17 23.47
N PHE A 687 -7.45 7.31 24.02
CA PHE A 687 -7.10 7.38 25.45
C PHE A 687 -8.39 7.23 26.29
N THR A 688 -8.38 6.29 27.21
CA THR A 688 -9.52 6.09 28.14
C THR A 688 -9.44 7.01 29.34
N GLU A 689 -8.28 7.59 29.62
CA GLU A 689 -8.03 8.64 30.58
C GLU A 689 -7.15 9.72 29.96
N THR A 690 -7.38 10.97 30.41
CA THR A 690 -6.59 12.13 30.02
C THR A 690 -6.04 12.85 31.25
N ILE A 691 -5.25 13.89 31.05
CA ILE A 691 -4.87 14.81 32.13
C ILE A 691 -6.08 15.68 32.52
N ASP A 692 -6.11 16.13 33.80
CA ASP A 692 -7.16 17.01 34.27
C ASP A 692 -7.12 18.35 33.50
N GLU A 693 -8.29 18.81 33.03
CA GLU A 693 -8.38 20.08 32.30
C GLU A 693 -9.17 21.12 33.12
N PRO A 694 -8.59 22.28 33.35
CA PRO A 694 -7.23 22.73 33.00
C PRO A 694 -6.18 22.23 34.01
N LEU A 695 -5.15 21.54 33.52
CA LEU A 695 -4.03 21.13 34.38
C LEU A 695 -3.16 22.35 34.70
N ARG A 696 -3.11 22.74 35.99
CA ARG A 696 -2.23 23.81 36.49
C ARG A 696 -1.21 23.27 37.46
N LEU A 697 0.05 23.49 37.15
CA LEU A 697 1.18 23.06 37.94
C LEU A 697 1.86 24.30 38.56
N LEU A 698 2.30 24.22 39.80
CA LEU A 698 3.09 25.29 40.40
C LEU A 698 4.55 25.10 40.08
N ASP A 699 5.29 26.20 39.86
CA ASP A 699 6.74 26.21 39.61
C ASP A 699 7.54 25.66 40.80
N THR A 700 6.92 25.45 41.93
CA THR A 700 7.49 24.81 43.13
C THR A 700 7.26 23.30 43.23
N GLN A 701 6.46 22.74 42.32
CA GLN A 701 6.32 21.29 42.21
C GLN A 701 7.49 20.69 41.43
N SER A 702 7.91 19.50 41.82
CA SER A 702 9.04 18.84 41.14
C SER A 702 8.58 18.19 39.83
N PHE A 703 7.44 17.51 39.84
CA PHE A 703 6.89 16.80 38.71
C PHE A 703 5.39 16.56 38.85
N TYR A 704 4.76 16.23 37.71
CA TYR A 704 3.42 15.65 37.59
C TYR A 704 3.55 14.29 36.90
N HIS A 705 2.82 13.31 37.34
CA HIS A 705 2.84 11.95 36.80
C HIS A 705 1.43 11.44 36.62
N LYS A 706 1.14 10.84 35.46
CA LYS A 706 -0.14 10.21 35.12
C LYS A 706 0.06 9.04 34.20
N LEU A 707 -0.65 7.95 34.46
CA LEU A 707 -0.82 6.85 33.53
C LEU A 707 -2.00 7.14 32.61
N LEU A 708 -1.80 6.95 31.32
CA LEU A 708 -2.76 7.23 30.26
C LEU A 708 -3.04 5.95 29.48
N PRO A 709 -4.02 5.15 29.88
CA PRO A 709 -4.37 3.92 29.17
C PRO A 709 -5.00 4.25 27.80
N VAL A 710 -4.68 3.42 26.81
CA VAL A 710 -5.23 3.46 25.47
C VAL A 710 -6.01 2.19 25.23
N LYS A 711 -7.17 2.32 24.63
CA LYS A 711 -8.00 1.20 24.19
C LYS A 711 -8.34 1.37 22.71
N ASP A 712 -8.16 0.30 21.96
CA ASP A 712 -8.76 0.12 20.67
C ASP A 712 -10.00 -0.76 20.86
N GLU A 713 -11.17 -0.30 20.36
CA GLU A 713 -12.43 -1.01 20.57
C GLU A 713 -12.48 -2.32 19.79
N ASP A 714 -11.80 -2.34 18.64
CA ASP A 714 -11.75 -3.50 17.74
C ASP A 714 -10.61 -4.46 18.11
N GLY A 715 -9.75 -4.07 19.05
CA GLY A 715 -8.64 -4.90 19.53
C GLY A 715 -7.39 -4.84 18.64
N HIS A 716 -7.32 -3.87 17.71
CA HIS A 716 -6.18 -3.72 16.82
C HIS A 716 -4.91 -3.33 17.55
N SER A 717 -3.79 -3.76 17.00
CA SER A 717 -2.50 -3.20 17.39
C SER A 717 -2.39 -1.77 16.86
N TRP A 718 -1.72 -0.90 17.62
CA TRP A 718 -1.60 0.50 17.25
C TRP A 718 -0.18 1.02 17.48
N THR A 719 0.16 2.05 16.76
CA THR A 719 1.40 2.83 16.86
C THR A 719 1.09 4.25 17.30
N TYR A 720 2.11 5.05 17.58
CA TYR A 720 1.92 6.45 17.93
C TYR A 720 3.05 7.33 17.40
N THR A 721 2.71 8.58 17.18
CA THR A 721 3.67 9.68 16.95
C THR A 721 3.33 10.83 17.90
N THR A 722 4.30 11.70 18.17
CA THR A 722 4.08 12.90 19.00
C THR A 722 4.51 14.13 18.22
N SER A 723 3.87 15.27 18.48
CA SER A 723 4.48 16.54 18.18
C SER A 723 5.76 16.73 19.03
N GLU A 724 6.53 17.77 18.80
CA GLU A 724 7.67 18.09 19.65
C GLU A 724 7.20 18.21 21.12
N LEU A 725 7.81 17.40 21.99
CA LEU A 725 7.48 17.40 23.41
C LEU A 725 8.12 18.63 24.11
N PRO A 726 7.36 19.37 24.92
CA PRO A 726 7.92 20.44 25.72
C PRO A 726 9.08 19.97 26.62
N GLN A 727 10.06 20.84 26.85
CA GLN A 727 11.20 20.51 27.69
C GLN A 727 10.76 20.00 29.08
N GLY A 728 11.22 18.82 29.44
CA GLY A 728 10.86 18.16 30.71
C GLY A 728 9.64 17.24 30.64
N VAL A 729 8.98 17.12 29.49
CA VAL A 729 7.94 16.12 29.27
C VAL A 729 8.58 14.82 28.79
N GLU A 730 8.30 13.73 29.48
CA GLU A 730 8.66 12.38 29.10
C GLU A 730 7.37 11.57 28.92
N LEU A 731 7.24 10.90 27.77
CA LEU A 731 6.12 10.03 27.45
C LEU A 731 6.67 8.66 27.08
N LYS A 732 6.40 7.64 27.88
CA LYS A 732 6.90 6.28 27.67
C LYS A 732 5.73 5.31 27.53
N ARG A 733 5.74 4.51 26.47
CA ARG A 733 4.74 3.46 26.27
C ARG A 733 5.15 2.18 26.97
N SER A 734 4.23 1.56 27.70
CA SER A 734 4.34 0.23 28.26
C SER A 734 3.04 -0.55 27.97
N GLY A 735 3.09 -1.47 27.00
CA GLY A 735 1.91 -2.15 26.49
C GLY A 735 0.87 -1.15 25.93
N ASN A 736 -0.33 -1.18 26.47
CA ASN A 736 -1.42 -0.27 26.07
C ASN A 736 -1.56 0.97 26.99
N THR A 737 -0.52 1.35 27.70
CA THR A 737 -0.55 2.50 28.60
C THR A 737 0.67 3.39 28.38
N PHE A 738 0.45 4.70 28.37
CA PHE A 738 1.55 5.66 28.44
C PHE A 738 1.80 6.09 29.87
N ASP A 739 3.05 6.19 30.21
CA ASP A 739 3.56 6.80 31.43
C ASP A 739 3.98 8.23 31.10
N LEU A 740 3.14 9.21 31.48
CA LEU A 740 3.39 10.63 31.30
C LEU A 740 4.05 11.21 32.54
N LEU A 741 5.27 11.72 32.39
CA LEU A 741 5.99 12.46 33.40
C LEU A 741 6.26 13.88 32.88
N ILE A 742 5.78 14.88 33.62
CA ILE A 742 6.07 16.30 33.37
C ILE A 742 6.98 16.81 34.51
N LYS A 743 8.24 17.05 34.22
CA LYS A 743 9.14 17.80 35.14
C LYS A 743 8.76 19.27 35.04
N VAL A 744 8.33 19.82 36.14
CA VAL A 744 7.81 21.20 36.18
C VAL A 744 8.97 22.18 35.92
N GLY A 745 8.82 22.95 34.86
CA GLY A 745 9.80 23.92 34.39
C GLY A 745 9.43 25.37 34.70
N LYS A 746 9.73 26.30 33.80
CA LYS A 746 9.41 27.72 33.94
C LYS A 746 7.89 27.96 33.80
N PRO A 747 7.36 29.00 34.47
CA PRO A 747 5.99 29.44 34.23
C PRO A 747 5.68 29.70 32.75
N GLY A 748 4.54 29.21 32.27
CA GLY A 748 4.11 29.33 30.89
C GLY A 748 3.01 28.33 30.52
N LYS A 749 2.50 28.45 29.29
CA LYS A 749 1.53 27.50 28.75
C LYS A 749 2.23 26.55 27.80
N TYR A 750 1.97 25.30 27.92
CA TYR A 750 2.60 24.22 27.19
C TYR A 750 1.53 23.31 26.60
N ALA A 751 1.80 22.78 25.42
CA ALA A 751 0.92 21.79 24.80
C ALA A 751 1.74 20.86 23.92
N PHE A 752 1.27 19.64 23.74
CA PHE A 752 1.78 18.67 22.78
C PHE A 752 0.62 17.78 22.31
N GLU A 753 0.82 17.10 21.20
CA GLU A 753 -0.18 16.22 20.62
C GLU A 753 0.40 14.80 20.51
N VAL A 754 -0.45 13.82 20.73
CA VAL A 754 -0.17 12.41 20.50
C VAL A 754 -1.16 11.90 19.48
N THR A 755 -0.66 11.41 18.35
CA THR A 755 -1.46 10.74 17.32
C THR A 755 -1.33 9.25 17.52
N LEU A 756 -2.42 8.58 17.77
CA LEU A 756 -2.53 7.12 17.81
C LEU A 756 -3.01 6.65 16.45
N THR A 757 -2.39 5.61 15.91
CA THR A 757 -2.77 5.05 14.61
C THR A 757 -2.85 3.53 14.75
N ASP A 758 -4.00 2.93 14.45
CA ASP A 758 -4.14 1.48 14.39
C ASP A 758 -3.51 0.89 13.12
N GLN A 759 -3.46 -0.43 13.04
CA GLN A 759 -2.91 -1.15 11.90
C GLN A 759 -3.68 -0.94 10.58
N LEU A 760 -4.87 -0.36 10.63
CA LEU A 760 -5.76 -0.11 9.50
C LEU A 760 -5.80 1.36 9.09
N GLY A 761 -5.02 2.21 9.79
CA GLY A 761 -4.89 3.63 9.51
C GLY A 761 -5.93 4.51 10.22
N GLY A 762 -6.79 3.94 11.10
CA GLY A 762 -7.67 4.72 11.97
C GLY A 762 -6.85 5.56 12.94
N GLN A 763 -7.13 6.86 13.00
CA GLN A 763 -6.31 7.81 13.76
C GLN A 763 -7.12 8.58 14.78
N THR A 764 -6.53 8.76 15.96
CA THR A 764 -6.99 9.71 16.99
C THR A 764 -5.85 10.63 17.35
N ILE A 765 -6.12 11.92 17.34
CA ILE A 765 -5.19 12.95 17.80
C ILE A 765 -5.69 13.46 19.15
N GLN A 766 -4.89 13.24 20.21
CA GLN A 766 -5.16 13.76 21.55
C GLN A 766 -4.21 14.90 21.84
N LYS A 767 -4.78 16.06 22.14
CA LYS A 767 -4.02 17.22 22.59
C LYS A 767 -3.95 17.25 24.10
N PHE A 768 -2.76 17.43 24.62
CA PHE A 768 -2.48 17.60 26.04
C PHE A 768 -1.99 19.03 26.25
N ALA A 769 -2.65 19.76 27.17
CA ALA A 769 -2.28 21.13 27.49
C ALA A 769 -2.18 21.33 28.99
N TYR A 770 -1.15 22.04 29.44
CA TYR A 770 -0.99 22.38 30.86
C TYR A 770 -0.36 23.77 31.02
N GLU A 771 -0.59 24.36 32.19
CA GLU A 771 -0.03 25.66 32.56
C GLU A 771 0.84 25.53 33.80
N VAL A 772 2.06 26.01 33.73
CA VAL A 772 2.93 26.20 34.90
C VAL A 772 2.73 27.63 35.38
N VAL A 773 2.23 27.77 36.61
CA VAL A 773 1.99 29.09 37.21
C VAL A 773 3.04 29.39 38.27
N ALA A 774 3.49 30.65 38.31
CA ALA A 774 4.41 31.10 39.36
C ALA A 774 3.71 31.08 40.70
N HIS A 775 4.33 30.51 41.70
CA HIS A 775 3.84 30.58 43.07
C HIS A 775 4.04 31.98 43.63
N THR A 776 3.03 32.84 43.44
CA THR A 776 3.00 34.22 43.95
C THR A 776 2.27 34.33 45.29
N ALA A 777 2.47 35.40 46.01
CA ALA A 777 1.71 35.71 47.21
C ALA A 777 0.24 35.88 46.87
N PRO A 778 -0.66 35.49 47.80
CA PRO A 778 -2.07 35.80 47.63
C PRO A 778 -2.30 37.28 47.34
N THR A 779 -3.32 37.61 46.56
CA THR A 779 -3.72 39.00 46.26
C THR A 779 -4.96 39.34 47.02
N VAL A 780 -5.06 40.60 47.55
CA VAL A 780 -6.27 41.13 48.11
C VAL A 780 -7.23 41.50 46.95
N THR A 781 -8.27 40.73 46.76
CA THR A 781 -9.27 40.96 45.71
C THR A 781 -10.44 41.82 46.15
N ASN A 782 -10.77 41.77 47.43
CA ASN A 782 -11.79 42.64 48.04
C ASN A 782 -11.26 43.25 49.30
N VAL A 783 -11.32 44.56 49.42
CA VAL A 783 -10.89 45.25 50.64
C VAL A 783 -11.87 44.96 51.75
N LEU A 784 -11.37 44.38 52.83
CA LEU A 784 -12.11 44.29 54.08
C LEU A 784 -12.37 45.70 54.58
N GLY A 785 -13.65 46.14 54.60
CA GLY A 785 -14.03 47.46 55.06
C GLY A 785 -13.86 47.58 56.57
N ASP A 786 -13.82 48.86 57.08
CA ASP A 786 -13.85 49.08 58.50
C ASP A 786 -15.06 48.46 59.18
N VAL A 787 -14.85 47.85 60.33
CA VAL A 787 -15.90 47.14 61.10
C VAL A 787 -16.30 47.96 62.31
N SER A 788 -17.58 48.13 62.48
CA SER A 788 -18.16 48.82 63.70
C SER A 788 -18.89 47.82 64.59
N LEU A 789 -18.46 47.72 65.79
CA LEU A 789 -19.03 46.84 66.83
C LEU A 789 -19.47 47.63 68.06
N PHE A 790 -20.17 47.00 68.93
CA PHE A 790 -20.60 47.60 70.19
C PHE A 790 -19.98 46.86 71.34
N GLU A 791 -19.67 47.60 72.40
CA GLU A 791 -19.12 47.07 73.64
C GLU A 791 -20.08 45.99 74.22
N GLN A 792 -19.48 44.81 74.52
CA GLN A 792 -20.24 43.64 74.99
C GLN A 792 -21.34 43.15 74.00
N GLY A 793 -21.15 43.40 72.65
CA GLY A 793 -21.99 42.86 71.58
C GLY A 793 -21.68 41.41 71.27
N GLU A 794 -22.58 40.77 70.49
CA GLU A 794 -22.33 39.41 70.00
C GLU A 794 -21.16 39.39 69.00
N PRO A 795 -20.41 38.30 68.96
CA PRO A 795 -19.36 38.11 67.93
C PRO A 795 -19.96 38.14 66.53
N ILE A 796 -19.13 38.61 65.55
CA ILE A 796 -19.48 38.53 64.10
C ILE A 796 -18.54 37.61 63.41
N HIS A 797 -19.01 37.05 62.29
CA HIS A 797 -18.31 36.12 61.48
C HIS A 797 -18.06 36.69 60.04
N ILE A 798 -16.83 36.60 59.56
CA ILE A 798 -16.44 37.12 58.23
C ILE A 798 -15.72 36.00 57.49
N ASN A 799 -16.14 35.68 56.21
CA ASN A 799 -15.46 34.73 55.39
C ASN A 799 -14.24 35.38 54.70
N LEU A 800 -13.04 35.01 55.08
CA LEU A 800 -11.80 35.56 54.52
C LEU A 800 -11.48 35.06 53.11
N ALA A 801 -12.03 33.89 52.71
CA ALA A 801 -11.83 33.37 51.36
C ALA A 801 -12.40 34.31 50.26
N ASP A 802 -13.33 35.16 50.62
CA ASP A 802 -13.90 36.16 49.71
C ASP A 802 -13.04 37.42 49.56
N ALA A 803 -12.10 37.68 50.47
CA ALA A 803 -11.24 38.83 50.46
C ALA A 803 -9.90 38.62 49.77
N PHE A 804 -9.42 37.38 49.65
CA PHE A 804 -8.13 37.03 49.10
C PHE A 804 -8.28 35.99 47.99
N THR A 805 -7.41 36.09 47.00
CA THR A 805 -7.30 35.08 45.90
C THR A 805 -5.86 34.63 45.76
N ALA A 806 -5.66 33.33 45.65
CA ALA A 806 -4.36 32.74 45.27
C ALA A 806 -4.43 32.25 43.86
N MET A 807 -3.44 32.58 43.02
CA MET A 807 -3.35 32.06 41.62
C MET A 807 -3.05 30.56 41.59
N SER A 808 -2.58 29.99 42.68
CA SER A 808 -2.25 28.58 42.76
C SER A 808 -3.45 27.63 42.75
N GLY A 809 -4.67 28.16 42.98
CA GLY A 809 -5.87 27.32 43.15
C GLY A 809 -5.88 26.50 44.45
N ARG A 810 -4.88 26.63 45.33
CA ARG A 810 -4.78 25.91 46.59
C ARG A 810 -5.68 26.55 47.65
N LYS A 811 -6.10 25.78 48.65
CA LYS A 811 -6.81 26.28 49.82
C LYS A 811 -5.83 27.09 50.64
N MET A 812 -6.10 28.37 50.79
CA MET A 812 -5.34 29.29 51.63
C MET A 812 -5.63 29.02 53.12
N SER A 813 -4.66 29.28 53.98
CA SER A 813 -4.88 29.42 55.40
C SER A 813 -4.81 30.89 55.80
N PHE A 814 -5.48 31.22 56.87
CA PHE A 814 -5.63 32.60 57.31
C PHE A 814 -5.21 32.77 58.78
N GLN A 815 -4.68 33.94 59.09
CA GLN A 815 -4.35 34.37 60.45
C GLN A 815 -4.89 35.79 60.62
N ALA A 816 -5.36 36.11 61.82
CA ALA A 816 -5.80 37.46 62.15
C ALA A 816 -5.26 37.83 63.52
N VAL A 817 -4.71 39.05 63.60
CA VAL A 817 -4.15 39.58 64.84
C VAL A 817 -4.68 40.99 65.04
N SER A 818 -5.24 41.25 66.27
CA SER A 818 -5.66 42.58 66.73
C SER A 818 -4.47 43.26 67.42
N ASP A 819 -4.27 44.53 67.16
CA ASP A 819 -3.28 45.33 67.87
C ASP A 819 -3.75 45.74 69.33
N ASP A 820 -5.08 45.55 69.63
CA ASP A 820 -5.66 45.75 70.94
C ASP A 820 -6.76 44.72 71.17
N GLU A 821 -6.41 43.58 71.82
CA GLU A 821 -7.35 42.51 72.09
C GLU A 821 -8.39 42.83 73.17
N GLU A 822 -8.22 43.88 73.97
CA GLU A 822 -9.21 44.37 74.87
C GLU A 822 -10.35 45.12 74.19
N VAL A 823 -10.00 45.67 72.94
CA VAL A 823 -11.01 46.32 72.11
C VAL A 823 -11.72 45.27 71.27
N VAL A 824 -10.95 44.40 70.60
CA VAL A 824 -11.52 43.30 69.76
C VAL A 824 -10.63 42.10 69.78
N LYS A 825 -11.18 40.94 70.11
CA LYS A 825 -10.52 39.65 69.94
C LYS A 825 -10.85 39.07 68.59
N ALA A 826 -9.80 38.61 67.86
CA ALA A 826 -9.93 37.94 66.58
C ALA A 826 -9.53 36.47 66.69
N ALA A 827 -10.37 35.60 66.15
CA ALA A 827 -10.08 34.16 66.04
C ALA A 827 -10.38 33.71 64.63
N VAL A 828 -9.51 32.86 64.04
CA VAL A 828 -9.72 32.30 62.72
C VAL A 828 -9.87 30.79 62.81
N ASN A 829 -10.91 30.26 62.17
CA ASN A 829 -11.14 28.84 62.00
C ASN A 829 -11.39 28.55 60.52
N GLY A 830 -10.39 27.89 59.83
CA GLY A 830 -10.42 27.72 58.38
C GLY A 830 -10.39 29.07 57.64
N SER A 831 -11.42 29.42 56.95
CA SER A 831 -11.59 30.75 56.28
C SER A 831 -12.53 31.69 57.09
N GLU A 832 -13.06 31.28 58.18
CA GLU A 832 -13.99 32.08 58.99
C GLU A 832 -13.21 32.86 60.05
N LEU A 833 -13.34 34.17 60.00
CA LEU A 833 -12.84 35.09 61.00
C LEU A 833 -13.98 35.47 61.96
N THR A 834 -13.77 35.22 63.25
CA THR A 834 -14.70 35.66 64.34
C THR A 834 -14.07 36.85 65.03
N LEU A 835 -14.86 37.94 65.10
CA LEU A 835 -14.51 39.15 65.86
C LEU A 835 -15.41 39.26 67.05
N THR A 836 -14.83 39.27 68.27
CA THR A 836 -15.54 39.44 69.56
C THR A 836 -15.22 40.82 70.11
N PRO A 837 -16.22 41.70 70.25
CA PRO A 837 -16.03 43.05 70.78
C PRO A 837 -15.78 43.04 72.27
N GLY A 838 -14.80 43.84 72.70
CA GLY A 838 -14.44 44.06 74.08
C GLY A 838 -14.86 45.48 74.53
N ARG A 839 -13.88 46.24 75.06
CA ARG A 839 -14.12 47.61 75.57
C ARG A 839 -14.20 48.61 74.42
N LYS A 840 -14.82 49.75 74.64
CA LYS A 840 -14.85 50.88 73.72
C LYS A 840 -13.48 51.33 73.32
N GLY A 841 -13.25 51.43 72.02
CA GLY A 841 -11.96 51.80 71.44
C GLY A 841 -11.89 51.58 69.93
N THR A 842 -10.69 51.68 69.39
CA THR A 842 -10.42 51.37 67.98
C THR A 842 -9.21 50.51 67.96
N ALA A 843 -9.24 49.37 67.25
CA ALA A 843 -8.15 48.45 67.02
C ALA A 843 -7.92 48.26 65.51
N ASN A 844 -6.70 48.02 65.09
CA ASN A 844 -6.39 47.59 63.73
C ASN A 844 -6.18 46.08 63.75
N LEU A 845 -6.94 45.43 62.93
CA LEU A 845 -6.86 43.98 62.69
C LEU A 845 -6.02 43.70 61.47
N THR A 846 -4.94 43.03 61.67
CA THR A 846 -4.14 42.52 60.52
C THR A 846 -4.57 41.12 60.19
N VAL A 847 -5.12 40.95 58.97
CA VAL A 847 -5.51 39.65 58.42
C VAL A 847 -4.48 39.23 57.42
N THR A 848 -3.90 38.05 57.59
CA THR A 848 -2.87 37.47 56.75
C THR A 848 -3.38 36.24 56.06
N ALA A 849 -3.39 36.24 54.72
CA ALA A 849 -3.61 35.05 53.89
C ALA A 849 -2.25 34.40 53.59
N VAL A 850 -2.22 33.07 53.70
CA VAL A 850 -1.01 32.27 53.53
C VAL A 850 -1.26 31.19 52.49
N ASP A 851 -0.44 31.14 51.45
CA ASP A 851 -0.38 30.08 50.42
C ASP A 851 1.02 29.49 50.42
N GLY A 852 1.18 28.35 51.08
CA GLY A 852 2.49 27.74 51.28
C GLY A 852 3.44 28.66 52.08
N ASN A 853 4.52 29.13 51.45
CA ASN A 853 5.47 30.07 52.06
C ASN A 853 5.24 31.53 51.69
N LYS A 854 4.24 31.82 50.91
CA LYS A 854 3.84 33.17 50.46
C LYS A 854 2.74 33.76 51.31
N ARG A 855 2.84 35.02 51.60
CA ARG A 855 1.91 35.71 52.52
C ARG A 855 1.51 37.07 51.98
N THR A 856 0.28 37.46 52.25
CA THR A 856 -0.22 38.82 52.01
C THR A 856 -1.12 39.24 53.15
N SER A 857 -0.87 40.43 53.68
CA SER A 857 -1.67 40.92 54.79
C SER A 857 -2.51 42.14 54.37
N ALA A 858 -3.68 42.23 54.95
CA ALA A 858 -4.55 43.40 54.85
C ALA A 858 -4.93 43.90 56.25
N THR A 859 -5.03 45.22 56.44
CA THR A 859 -5.40 45.82 57.76
C THR A 859 -6.83 46.32 57.68
N VAL A 860 -7.62 45.98 58.67
CA VAL A 860 -9.00 46.35 58.85
C VAL A 860 -9.11 47.15 60.14
N LYS A 861 -9.74 48.33 60.12
CA LYS A 861 -9.99 49.10 61.35
C LYS A 861 -11.29 48.60 61.97
N VAL A 862 -11.22 48.15 63.20
CA VAL A 862 -12.37 47.75 63.98
C VAL A 862 -12.62 48.81 65.10
N ARG A 863 -13.79 49.37 65.06
CA ARG A 863 -14.21 50.37 66.06
C ARG A 863 -15.28 49.78 66.95
N VAL A 864 -15.03 49.71 68.23
CA VAL A 864 -15.98 49.36 69.22
C VAL A 864 -16.54 50.68 69.91
N THR A 865 -17.80 50.86 69.78
CA THR A 865 -18.46 52.06 70.28
C THR A 865 -19.34 51.74 71.52
N ASP A 866 -19.80 52.83 72.31
CA ASP A 866 -20.67 52.67 73.42
C ASP A 866 -21.95 51.95 73.00
N ARG A 867 -22.39 51.03 73.74
CA ARG A 867 -23.67 50.30 73.62
C ARG A 867 -24.91 51.17 73.33
N ASN A 868 -24.86 52.43 73.74
CA ASN A 868 -25.97 53.39 73.59
C ASN A 868 -25.87 54.26 72.31
N ALA A 869 -24.76 54.10 71.49
CA ALA A 869 -24.51 54.91 70.27
C ALA A 869 -25.25 54.44 69.05
N SER A 870 -25.77 53.22 69.03
CA SER A 870 -26.53 52.64 67.88
C SER A 870 -27.50 51.57 68.43
N ASP A 871 -28.59 51.38 67.72
CA ASP A 871 -29.53 50.25 67.96
C ASP A 871 -29.18 48.99 67.16
N ALA A 872 -28.13 49.04 66.32
CA ALA A 872 -27.53 47.89 65.67
C ALA A 872 -26.28 47.40 66.42
N HIS A 873 -26.25 46.13 66.69
CA HIS A 873 -25.06 45.46 67.26
C HIS A 873 -24.01 45.12 66.24
N ALA A 874 -24.40 44.71 65.03
CA ALA A 874 -23.44 44.32 63.92
C ALA A 874 -24.12 44.45 62.54
N VAL A 875 -23.31 44.67 61.56
CA VAL A 875 -23.65 44.59 60.13
C VAL A 875 -22.73 43.56 59.44
N TYR A 876 -23.33 42.54 58.83
CA TYR A 876 -22.56 41.45 58.14
C TYR A 876 -23.42 40.74 57.09
N PRO A 877 -22.83 39.91 56.21
CA PRO A 877 -21.39 39.75 55.94
C PRO A 877 -20.79 40.98 55.31
N ILE A 878 -19.52 41.18 55.49
CA ILE A 878 -18.75 42.22 54.78
C ILE A 878 -17.45 41.57 54.25
N PRO A 879 -17.27 41.46 52.91
CA PRO A 879 -18.13 41.96 51.85
C PRO A 879 -19.47 41.18 51.73
N ALA A 880 -20.49 41.87 51.23
CA ALA A 880 -21.81 41.29 51.01
C ALA A 880 -22.05 40.96 49.53
N HIS A 881 -22.70 39.84 49.24
CA HIS A 881 -23.06 39.43 47.87
C HIS A 881 -24.49 39.86 47.53
N SER A 882 -25.47 39.12 47.96
CA SER A 882 -26.91 39.34 47.65
C SER A 882 -27.70 40.01 48.80
N TYR A 883 -27.21 39.94 50.01
CA TYR A 883 -27.89 40.51 51.16
C TYR A 883 -26.90 41.02 52.22
N ILE A 884 -27.43 41.89 53.10
CA ILE A 884 -26.76 42.29 54.32
C ILE A 884 -27.69 41.92 55.44
N LYS A 885 -27.14 41.41 56.52
CA LYS A 885 -27.81 41.24 57.84
C LYS A 885 -27.37 42.30 58.81
N VAL A 886 -28.27 42.76 59.58
CA VAL A 886 -27.99 43.67 60.68
C VAL A 886 -28.58 43.08 61.97
N LEU A 887 -27.73 42.83 62.93
CA LEU A 887 -28.14 42.38 64.25
C LEU A 887 -28.59 43.62 65.06
N MET A 888 -29.86 43.64 65.48
CA MET A 888 -30.50 44.77 66.21
C MET A 888 -30.59 44.46 67.65
N ARG A 889 -30.82 45.52 68.45
CA ARG A 889 -31.21 45.33 69.85
C ARG A 889 -32.59 44.67 70.01
N SER A 890 -32.82 43.95 71.08
CA SER A 890 -34.04 43.19 71.33
C SER A 890 -35.25 44.08 71.57
N ASN A 891 -35.08 45.38 71.77
CA ASN A 891 -36.15 46.33 71.95
C ASN A 891 -36.48 47.22 70.75
N VAL A 892 -35.98 46.82 69.54
CA VAL A 892 -36.24 47.55 68.33
C VAL A 892 -37.35 46.86 67.51
N ASP A 893 -38.51 47.50 67.39
CA ASP A 893 -39.62 46.91 66.64
C ASP A 893 -39.59 47.16 65.13
N LYS A 894 -39.01 48.28 64.68
CA LYS A 894 -38.93 48.68 63.27
C LYS A 894 -37.69 49.48 63.01
N VAL A 895 -37.08 49.21 61.87
CA VAL A 895 -35.87 49.92 61.37
C VAL A 895 -36.16 50.46 60.01
N HIS A 896 -35.98 51.77 59.83
CA HIS A 896 -36.01 52.38 58.55
C HIS A 896 -34.59 52.37 57.99
N VAL A 897 -34.37 51.64 56.88
CA VAL A 897 -33.10 51.35 56.30
C VAL A 897 -32.91 52.13 55.00
N ILE A 898 -31.79 52.85 54.87
CA ILE A 898 -31.45 53.62 53.68
C ILE A 898 -30.05 53.25 53.27
N VAL A 899 -29.90 52.83 52.04
CA VAL A 899 -28.54 52.60 51.42
C VAL A 899 -28.23 53.72 50.41
N THR A 900 -27.09 54.29 50.60
CA THR A 900 -26.58 55.34 49.70
C THR A 900 -25.28 54.99 49.12
N SER A 901 -24.95 55.49 47.87
CA SER A 901 -23.63 55.48 47.34
C SER A 901 -22.67 56.30 48.20
N VAL A 902 -21.37 56.17 48.00
CA VAL A 902 -20.35 56.98 48.64
C VAL A 902 -20.48 58.49 48.34
N HIS A 903 -21.20 58.85 47.30
CA HIS A 903 -21.49 60.22 46.90
C HIS A 903 -22.86 60.71 47.46
N GLY A 904 -23.52 59.94 48.28
CA GLY A 904 -24.76 60.31 48.94
C GLY A 904 -26.09 60.07 48.18
N GLN A 905 -25.96 59.41 46.97
CA GLN A 905 -27.16 59.06 46.23
C GLN A 905 -27.91 57.91 46.92
N LYS A 906 -29.19 58.07 47.20
CA LYS A 906 -30.09 57.09 47.81
C LYS A 906 -30.35 55.98 46.74
N LEU A 907 -30.14 54.75 47.13
CA LEU A 907 -30.28 53.56 46.22
C LEU A 907 -31.32 52.56 46.74
N ILE A 908 -31.41 52.41 48.04
CA ILE A 908 -32.42 51.57 48.72
C ILE A 908 -33.02 52.32 49.85
N GLU A 909 -34.33 52.20 50.06
CA GLU A 909 -35.03 52.74 51.21
C GLU A 909 -36.19 51.80 51.59
N GLU A 910 -36.10 51.17 52.72
CA GLU A 910 -37.07 50.18 53.18
C GLU A 910 -37.28 50.31 54.72
N THR A 911 -38.45 49.85 55.17
CA THR A 911 -38.68 49.71 56.64
C THR A 911 -38.81 48.22 56.97
N LEU A 912 -37.89 47.70 57.75
CA LEU A 912 -37.81 46.29 58.08
C LEU A 912 -38.14 46.08 59.57
N THR A 913 -38.63 44.87 59.85
CA THR A 913 -38.90 44.44 61.25
C THR A 913 -37.91 43.36 61.59
N PRO A 914 -37.12 43.49 62.64
CA PRO A 914 -36.19 42.46 63.11
C PRO A 914 -36.97 41.19 63.47
N ASP A 915 -36.34 40.05 63.13
CA ASP A 915 -36.84 38.74 63.47
C ASP A 915 -36.95 38.62 64.99
N SER A 916 -38.06 38.10 65.49
CA SER A 916 -38.40 38.10 66.93
C SER A 916 -37.49 37.20 67.77
N ARG A 917 -36.77 36.22 67.17
CA ARG A 917 -35.85 35.32 67.89
C ARG A 917 -34.41 35.77 67.74
N THR A 918 -33.99 36.06 66.46
CA THR A 918 -32.58 36.36 66.12
C THR A 918 -32.27 37.84 66.25
N HIS A 919 -33.30 38.72 66.30
CA HIS A 919 -33.18 40.17 66.28
C HIS A 919 -32.48 40.72 65.06
N GLU A 920 -32.38 39.90 63.96
CA GLU A 920 -31.79 40.32 62.72
C GLU A 920 -32.76 40.93 61.75
N ILE A 921 -32.32 41.90 60.96
CA ILE A 921 -32.94 42.28 59.73
C ILE A 921 -32.05 41.83 58.53
N THR A 922 -32.64 41.37 57.44
CA THR A 922 -31.97 41.01 56.21
C THR A 922 -32.42 41.98 55.13
N LEU A 923 -31.46 42.67 54.51
CA LEU A 923 -31.69 43.59 53.43
C LEU A 923 -31.12 43.00 52.11
N GLY A 924 -31.94 42.81 51.08
CA GLY A 924 -31.52 42.40 49.74
C GLY A 924 -30.77 43.52 49.04
N ILE A 925 -29.61 43.20 48.45
CA ILE A 925 -28.75 44.16 47.77
C ILE A 925 -28.35 43.71 46.36
N ASP A 926 -29.09 42.76 45.80
CA ASP A 926 -28.79 42.22 44.43
C ASP A 926 -28.80 43.32 43.37
N ARG A 927 -29.64 44.34 43.55
CA ARG A 927 -29.74 45.47 42.62
C ARG A 927 -28.58 46.46 42.67
N LEU A 928 -27.65 46.31 43.60
CA LEU A 928 -26.49 47.18 43.69
C LEU A 928 -25.34 46.60 42.85
N VAL A 929 -24.60 47.47 42.17
CA VAL A 929 -23.36 47.09 41.49
C VAL A 929 -22.25 46.88 42.53
N PRO A 930 -21.19 46.08 42.20
CA PRO A 930 -20.05 45.96 43.12
C PRO A 930 -19.47 47.35 43.50
N GLY A 931 -19.26 47.57 44.79
CA GLY A 931 -18.77 48.85 45.27
C GLY A 931 -18.98 49.07 46.78
N THR A 932 -18.55 50.24 47.30
CA THR A 932 -18.70 50.65 48.69
C THR A 932 -19.93 51.49 48.83
N TYR A 933 -20.73 51.20 49.89
CA TYR A 933 -21.98 51.84 50.18
C TYR A 933 -22.10 52.22 51.65
N TYR A 934 -22.98 53.22 51.96
CA TYR A 934 -23.40 53.58 53.33
C TYR A 934 -24.75 53.04 53.58
N LEU A 935 -24.87 52.38 54.75
CA LEU A 935 -26.12 51.87 55.26
C LEU A 935 -26.56 52.83 56.50
N LEU A 936 -27.61 53.48 56.31
CA LEU A 936 -28.24 54.31 57.44
C LEU A 936 -29.41 53.53 58.07
N LEU A 937 -29.33 53.33 59.29
CA LEU A 937 -30.35 52.65 60.09
C LEU A 937 -31.03 53.69 60.97
N LYS A 938 -32.37 53.91 60.81
CA LYS A 938 -33.15 54.80 61.66
C LYS A 938 -34.13 54.00 62.47
N THR A 939 -34.04 54.05 63.79
CA THR A 939 -34.99 53.48 64.70
C THR A 939 -35.76 54.62 65.35
N ALA A 940 -36.79 54.35 66.28
CA ALA A 940 -37.49 55.33 67.04
C ALA A 940 -36.56 56.15 67.98
N ARG A 941 -35.39 55.63 68.25
CA ARG A 941 -34.41 56.19 69.24
C ARG A 941 -33.23 56.89 68.57
N LEU A 942 -32.62 56.29 67.59
CA LEU A 942 -31.31 56.69 67.01
C LEU A 942 -31.26 56.54 65.50
N THR A 943 -30.37 57.32 64.94
CA THR A 943 -29.94 57.12 63.57
C THR A 943 -28.45 56.77 63.56
N SER A 944 -28.07 55.63 62.94
CA SER A 944 -26.68 55.20 62.82
C SER A 944 -26.30 55.00 61.37
N LYS A 945 -25.01 55.20 61.07
CA LYS A 945 -24.46 55.05 59.72
C LYS A 945 -23.41 53.97 59.74
N HIS A 946 -23.49 53.00 58.88
CA HIS A 946 -22.53 51.90 58.66
C HIS A 946 -22.02 51.87 57.27
N THR A 947 -20.85 51.32 57.03
CA THR A 947 -20.31 51.12 55.71
C THR A 947 -20.30 49.66 55.37
N PHE A 948 -20.64 49.28 54.15
CA PHE A 948 -20.48 47.94 53.67
C PHE A 948 -20.00 47.92 52.22
N ILE A 949 -19.47 46.77 51.80
CA ILE A 949 -18.96 46.52 50.41
C ILE A 949 -19.88 45.50 49.79
N LYS A 950 -20.43 45.82 48.60
CA LYS A 950 -21.11 44.89 47.71
C LYS A 950 -20.08 44.28 46.75
N LYS A 951 -20.10 42.95 46.65
CA LYS A 951 -19.26 42.17 45.73
C LYS A 951 -20.01 41.89 44.42
#